data_03654a4f51e02c890a7019622ba9635d
#
_entry.id   03654a4f51e02c890a7019622ba9635d
#
_cell.length_a   1.000
_cell.length_b   1.000
_cell.length_c   1.000
_cell.angle_alpha   90.00
_cell.angle_beta   90.00
_cell.angle_gamma   90.00
#
_symmetry.space_group_name_H-M   'P 1'
#
loop_
_entity.id
_entity.type
_entity.pdbx_description
1 polymer ?
#
loop_
_entity_poly.entity_id
_entity_poly.type
_entity_poly.pdbx_seq_one_letter_code
_entity_poly.pdbx_strand_id
1 'polypeptide(L)'
;MNEFKLHAPYEPTGDQPKAIEKLVKGFKEGNQFETLLGVTGSGKTFTMANVIQALNKPTLIISHNKTLAGQLYGEMKEFFPENAVEYFVSYYDYYQPEAYVPQSDTYIAKDSAVNDEIDKLRLSATAALAERKDVIIVASVSCIYGIGSPDDYMNMMVSLRPGMEIDRDDVIKGLIDMQYTRNEMDFKRGTFRVHGDVLEIFPSNNTDTAIRVEFFGDEIDRITEVDVLTGEIKCILKHAAVFPASHYVVPQEKMNAACDRIEAELEERVRYFKGEDKLLEAQRIAERTNFDIEMMKETGFCSGIENYSRHLAGRAEGEMPETLMDYFPDDFLIIVDESHITIPQVRGMYAGDRSRKQTLVDYGFRLPSALDNRPLNFEEFESKIDQMLFVSATPNVYENEHELLRVEQIIRPTGLLDPEISVRPVEGQIDDLIGEVNKETKNHHKVLITTLTKRMAEDLTQYMSELGIRVKYLHSDIDTLERAEIIRDLRLDVFDVLVGINLLREGLDIPEITLVAILDADKEGFLRSETSLIQTIGRAARNSEGHVIMYADKITDSMRVAIDETERRRKLQQAYNEEHGITPKTIQKSVRDLIAISKKVAAEEMEFDKDPESMSRRELEKLIGDIQKKMKKAAAELNFEAAAEYRDKMVKLKNMLRDIEE
;
A
#
# COMPACT_ATOMS: atom_id res chain seq x y z
N MET A 1 26.18 -2.87 -3.44
CA MET A 1 26.51 -1.53 -3.98
C MET A 1 26.17 -0.51 -2.92
N ASN A 2 26.83 0.64 -2.88
CA ASN A 2 26.59 1.64 -1.84
C ASN A 2 26.16 3.00 -2.42
N GLU A 3 25.87 3.05 -3.71
CA GLU A 3 25.49 4.28 -4.42
C GLU A 3 24.27 4.05 -5.30
N PHE A 4 23.38 5.03 -5.31
CA PHE A 4 22.24 5.02 -6.21
C PHE A 4 22.66 5.38 -7.62
N LYS A 5 22.18 4.61 -8.62
CA LYS A 5 22.40 4.84 -10.04
C LYS A 5 21.07 5.04 -10.75
N LEU A 6 20.77 6.28 -11.06
CA LEU A 6 19.57 6.65 -11.79
C LEU A 6 19.71 6.31 -13.28
N HIS A 7 18.78 5.57 -13.81
CA HIS A 7 18.63 5.28 -15.23
C HIS A 7 17.34 5.95 -15.75
N ALA A 8 17.48 6.91 -16.65
CA ALA A 8 16.33 7.55 -17.29
C ALA A 8 16.64 7.82 -18.75
N PRO A 9 15.67 7.68 -19.66
CA PRO A 9 15.85 7.97 -21.08
C PRO A 9 15.83 9.49 -21.40
N TYR A 10 15.69 10.35 -20.40
CA TYR A 10 15.56 11.79 -20.51
C TYR A 10 16.29 12.51 -19.37
N GLU A 11 16.64 13.77 -19.62
CA GLU A 11 17.29 14.67 -18.68
C GLU A 11 16.25 15.56 -17.97
N PRO A 12 16.56 16.11 -16.77
CA PRO A 12 15.69 17.07 -16.10
C PRO A 12 15.46 18.33 -16.95
N THR A 13 14.19 18.73 -17.09
CA THR A 13 13.77 19.90 -17.88
C THR A 13 12.84 20.82 -17.11
N GLY A 14 12.58 22.02 -17.64
CA GLY A 14 11.69 22.99 -17.01
C GLY A 14 12.22 23.48 -15.67
N ASP A 15 11.41 23.34 -14.63
CA ASP A 15 11.78 23.71 -13.26
C ASP A 15 12.61 22.63 -12.55
N GLN A 16 12.65 21.39 -13.08
CA GLN A 16 13.27 20.24 -12.42
C GLN A 16 14.75 20.48 -12.03
N PRO A 17 15.65 20.99 -12.92
CA PRO A 17 17.04 21.20 -12.58
C PRO A 17 17.22 22.11 -11.36
N LYS A 18 16.48 23.24 -11.35
CA LYS A 18 16.53 24.21 -10.23
C LYS A 18 15.90 23.65 -8.96
N ALA A 19 14.82 22.85 -9.10
CA ALA A 19 14.18 22.21 -7.97
C ALA A 19 15.12 21.19 -7.30
N ILE A 20 15.75 20.33 -8.08
CA ILE A 20 16.72 19.33 -7.59
C ILE A 20 17.88 20.02 -6.89
N GLU A 21 18.49 21.04 -7.55
CA GLU A 21 19.61 21.77 -6.98
C GLU A 21 19.27 22.39 -5.61
N LYS A 22 18.12 23.08 -5.51
CA LYS A 22 17.70 23.75 -4.27
C LYS A 22 17.40 22.76 -3.14
N LEU A 23 16.65 21.70 -3.42
CA LEU A 23 16.30 20.67 -2.43
C LEU A 23 17.55 19.95 -1.93
N VAL A 24 18.42 19.51 -2.83
CA VAL A 24 19.68 18.85 -2.46
C VAL A 24 20.57 19.76 -1.64
N LYS A 25 20.65 21.05 -2.00
CA LYS A 25 21.43 22.04 -1.26
C LYS A 25 20.86 22.25 0.15
N GLY A 26 19.54 22.44 0.29
CA GLY A 26 18.92 22.67 1.57
C GLY A 26 19.07 21.48 2.53
N PHE A 27 18.86 20.24 2.06
CA PHE A 27 19.13 19.05 2.87
C PHE A 27 20.59 18.91 3.29
N LYS A 28 21.55 19.23 2.39
CA LYS A 28 22.98 19.23 2.72
C LYS A 28 23.37 20.34 3.70
N GLU A 29 22.62 21.42 3.75
CA GLU A 29 22.79 22.52 4.72
C GLU A 29 22.11 22.22 6.07
N GLY A 30 21.39 21.09 6.19
CA GLY A 30 20.78 20.61 7.43
C GLY A 30 19.30 20.95 7.58
N ASN A 31 18.60 21.32 6.52
CA ASN A 31 17.14 21.47 6.60
C ASN A 31 16.50 20.14 6.97
N GLN A 32 15.60 20.16 7.96
CA GLN A 32 14.85 19.00 8.38
C GLN A 32 13.63 18.75 7.47
N PHE A 33 12.91 19.81 7.11
CA PHE A 33 11.69 19.75 6.31
C PHE A 33 11.78 20.63 5.08
N GLU A 34 11.51 20.06 3.93
CA GLU A 34 11.40 20.78 2.66
C GLU A 34 10.14 20.39 1.91
N THR A 35 9.62 21.30 1.09
CA THR A 35 8.42 21.06 0.28
C THR A 35 8.72 21.19 -1.20
N LEU A 36 8.41 20.15 -1.97
CA LEU A 36 8.27 20.20 -3.41
C LEU A 36 6.81 20.44 -3.78
N LEU A 37 6.45 21.69 -4.08
CA LEU A 37 5.15 22.02 -4.64
C LEU A 37 5.17 21.71 -6.14
N GLY A 38 4.71 20.50 -6.50
CA GLY A 38 4.74 20.04 -7.87
C GLY A 38 3.34 19.84 -8.45
N VAL A 39 3.01 20.55 -9.54
CA VAL A 39 1.72 20.36 -10.21
C VAL A 39 1.61 18.97 -10.84
N THR A 40 0.40 18.53 -11.10
CA THR A 40 0.14 17.27 -11.80
C THR A 40 0.81 17.28 -13.18
N GLY A 41 1.59 16.26 -13.50
CA GLY A 41 2.28 16.11 -14.78
C GLY A 41 3.60 16.90 -14.91
N SER A 42 4.10 17.54 -13.84
CA SER A 42 5.41 18.19 -13.84
C SER A 42 6.60 17.25 -13.71
N GLY A 43 6.36 15.94 -13.46
CA GLY A 43 7.43 14.95 -13.28
C GLY A 43 8.01 14.91 -11.86
N LYS A 44 7.17 15.06 -10.83
CA LYS A 44 7.58 14.99 -9.41
C LYS A 44 8.39 13.75 -9.07
N THR A 45 7.94 12.57 -9.54
CA THR A 45 8.62 11.29 -9.28
C THR A 45 10.06 11.29 -9.79
N PHE A 46 10.29 11.87 -10.97
CA PHE A 46 11.64 11.99 -11.52
C PHE A 46 12.52 12.96 -10.72
N THR A 47 11.94 14.06 -10.23
CA THR A 47 12.63 14.98 -9.32
C THR A 47 13.00 14.28 -8.01
N MET A 48 12.08 13.51 -7.40
CA MET A 48 12.36 12.70 -6.22
C MET A 48 13.53 11.73 -6.47
N ALA A 49 13.51 11.01 -7.59
CA ALA A 49 14.58 10.07 -7.95
C ALA A 49 15.96 10.77 -8.07
N ASN A 50 16.01 11.95 -8.67
CA ASN A 50 17.25 12.74 -8.75
C ASN A 50 17.74 13.24 -7.37
N VAL A 51 16.81 13.63 -6.49
CA VAL A 51 17.15 14.03 -5.11
C VAL A 51 17.70 12.82 -4.33
N ILE A 52 17.08 11.65 -4.45
CA ILE A 52 17.57 10.40 -3.83
C ILE A 52 18.99 10.09 -4.28
N GLN A 53 19.25 10.11 -5.60
CA GLN A 53 20.60 9.87 -6.13
C GLN A 53 21.61 10.88 -5.61
N ALA A 54 21.27 12.18 -5.58
CA ALA A 54 22.20 13.23 -5.21
C ALA A 54 22.51 13.28 -3.70
N LEU A 55 21.57 12.86 -2.85
CA LEU A 55 21.76 12.74 -1.40
C LEU A 55 22.42 11.42 -1.01
N ASN A 56 22.19 10.38 -1.79
CA ASN A 56 22.73 9.02 -1.60
C ASN A 56 22.43 8.43 -0.21
N LYS A 57 21.20 8.66 0.30
CA LYS A 57 20.70 8.16 1.58
C LYS A 57 19.66 7.06 1.38
N PRO A 58 19.60 6.02 2.24
CA PRO A 58 18.44 5.13 2.27
C PRO A 58 17.16 5.95 2.36
N THR A 59 16.14 5.58 1.62
CA THR A 59 14.95 6.41 1.46
C THR A 59 13.68 5.64 1.73
N LEU A 60 12.80 6.20 2.56
CA LEU A 60 11.43 5.74 2.78
C LEU A 60 10.44 6.68 2.07
N ILE A 61 9.71 6.17 1.09
CA ILE A 61 8.65 6.92 0.39
C ILE A 61 7.30 6.46 0.95
N ILE A 62 6.54 7.37 1.55
CA ILE A 62 5.23 7.06 2.15
C ILE A 62 4.13 7.61 1.24
N SER A 63 3.19 6.74 0.86
CA SER A 63 1.99 7.10 0.09
C SER A 63 0.72 6.72 0.86
N HIS A 64 -0.36 7.45 0.64
CA HIS A 64 -1.60 7.30 1.41
C HIS A 64 -2.43 6.06 1.05
N ASN A 65 -2.17 5.40 -0.07
CA ASN A 65 -2.86 4.16 -0.44
C ASN A 65 -1.96 3.16 -1.20
N LYS A 66 -2.38 1.88 -1.25
CA LYS A 66 -1.63 0.79 -1.90
C LYS A 66 -1.42 1.01 -3.40
N THR A 67 -2.42 1.52 -4.11
CA THR A 67 -2.38 1.69 -5.57
C THR A 67 -1.32 2.71 -5.98
N LEU A 68 -1.29 3.87 -5.32
CA LEU A 68 -0.26 4.88 -5.57
C LEU A 68 1.12 4.41 -5.12
N ALA A 69 1.22 3.72 -3.98
CA ALA A 69 2.47 3.11 -3.56
C ALA A 69 2.98 2.09 -4.60
N GLY A 70 2.09 1.26 -5.17
CA GLY A 70 2.43 0.31 -6.24
C GLY A 70 2.92 1.01 -7.53
N GLN A 71 2.27 2.10 -7.91
CA GLN A 71 2.71 2.91 -9.06
C GLN A 71 4.10 3.50 -8.82
N LEU A 72 4.32 4.15 -7.66
CA LEU A 72 5.62 4.72 -7.30
C LEU A 72 6.72 3.65 -7.22
N TYR A 73 6.40 2.48 -6.69
CA TYR A 73 7.32 1.35 -6.65
C TYR A 73 7.75 0.93 -8.05
N GLY A 74 6.80 0.79 -8.99
CA GLY A 74 7.10 0.49 -10.38
C GLY A 74 7.99 1.55 -11.04
N GLU A 75 7.65 2.84 -10.89
CA GLU A 75 8.44 3.95 -11.42
C GLU A 75 9.86 3.99 -10.81
N MET A 76 9.99 3.79 -9.50
CA MET A 76 11.31 3.75 -8.83
C MET A 76 12.15 2.55 -9.26
N LYS A 77 11.55 1.37 -9.50
CA LYS A 77 12.25 0.22 -10.07
C LYS A 77 12.80 0.46 -11.47
N GLU A 78 12.06 1.19 -12.30
CA GLU A 78 12.53 1.59 -13.62
C GLU A 78 13.69 2.58 -13.53
N PHE A 79 13.64 3.53 -12.59
CA PHE A 79 14.71 4.50 -12.36
C PHE A 79 15.96 3.90 -11.71
N PHE A 80 15.81 2.89 -10.86
CA PHE A 80 16.90 2.29 -10.10
C PHE A 80 16.98 0.77 -10.26
N PRO A 81 17.22 0.25 -11.48
CA PRO A 81 17.19 -1.18 -11.76
C PRO A 81 18.32 -1.96 -11.09
N GLU A 82 19.43 -1.30 -10.70
CA GLU A 82 20.58 -1.93 -10.04
C GLU A 82 20.53 -1.82 -8.50
N ASN A 83 19.62 -0.99 -7.97
CA ASN A 83 19.50 -0.72 -6.53
C ASN A 83 18.35 -1.51 -5.91
N ALA A 84 18.32 -1.61 -4.59
CA ALA A 84 17.24 -2.26 -3.88
C ALA A 84 16.03 -1.33 -3.81
N VAL A 85 15.04 -1.56 -4.64
CA VAL A 85 13.74 -0.90 -4.55
C VAL A 85 12.73 -1.91 -4.05
N GLU A 86 12.17 -1.64 -2.87
CA GLU A 86 11.34 -2.56 -2.10
C GLU A 86 9.94 -2.00 -1.86
N TYR A 87 8.98 -2.88 -1.58
CA TYR A 87 7.59 -2.54 -1.40
C TYR A 87 7.08 -2.97 -0.03
N PHE A 88 6.53 -2.03 0.75
CA PHE A 88 6.09 -2.28 2.11
C PHE A 88 4.69 -1.70 2.36
N VAL A 89 3.66 -2.48 2.08
CA VAL A 89 2.26 -2.11 2.33
C VAL A 89 1.59 -3.11 3.26
N SER A 90 0.33 -2.89 3.63
CA SER A 90 -0.43 -3.90 4.37
C SER A 90 -0.54 -5.18 3.55
N TYR A 91 -0.15 -6.32 4.14
CA TYR A 91 -0.18 -7.64 3.49
C TYR A 91 -1.56 -8.31 3.50
N TYR A 92 -2.58 -7.63 4.02
CA TYR A 92 -3.95 -8.13 3.98
C TYR A 92 -4.63 -7.71 2.67
N ASP A 93 -5.16 -8.69 1.93
CA ASP A 93 -6.06 -8.45 0.80
C ASP A 93 -7.43 -8.06 1.31
N TYR A 94 -7.91 -8.80 2.30
CA TYR A 94 -9.08 -8.49 3.09
C TYR A 94 -8.68 -8.38 4.56
N TYR A 95 -9.15 -7.36 5.24
CA TYR A 95 -8.90 -7.16 6.67
C TYR A 95 -10.15 -6.68 7.38
N GLN A 96 -10.77 -7.58 8.13
CA GLN A 96 -11.77 -7.23 9.13
C GLN A 96 -11.10 -7.24 10.50
N PRO A 97 -10.86 -6.07 11.11
CA PRO A 97 -10.25 -6.03 12.43
C PRO A 97 -11.15 -6.65 13.47
N GLU A 98 -10.54 -7.34 14.45
CA GLU A 98 -11.25 -7.78 15.63
C GLU A 98 -11.95 -6.59 16.31
N ALA A 99 -13.24 -6.71 16.58
CA ALA A 99 -14.03 -5.67 17.20
C ALA A 99 -15.14 -6.26 18.07
N TYR A 100 -15.63 -5.47 19.02
CA TYR A 100 -16.81 -5.81 19.80
C TYR A 100 -17.78 -4.62 19.82
N VAL A 101 -19.04 -4.91 19.57
CA VAL A 101 -20.13 -3.92 19.59
C VAL A 101 -21.00 -4.17 20.81
N PRO A 102 -20.80 -3.43 21.91
CA PRO A 102 -21.51 -3.68 23.18
C PRO A 102 -23.03 -3.57 23.07
N GLN A 103 -23.54 -2.67 22.23
CA GLN A 103 -24.98 -2.42 22.05
C GLN A 103 -25.77 -3.64 21.51
N SER A 104 -25.11 -4.44 20.69
CA SER A 104 -25.69 -5.64 20.07
C SER A 104 -25.11 -6.96 20.61
N ASP A 105 -24.20 -6.88 21.60
CA ASP A 105 -23.42 -8.02 22.11
C ASP A 105 -22.79 -8.85 20.98
N THR A 106 -22.25 -8.14 19.97
CA THR A 106 -21.72 -8.78 18.77
C THR A 106 -20.20 -8.72 18.79
N TYR A 107 -19.57 -9.90 18.88
CA TYR A 107 -18.13 -10.03 18.67
C TYR A 107 -17.86 -10.32 17.20
N ILE A 108 -16.99 -9.51 16.61
CA ILE A 108 -16.48 -9.66 15.25
C ILE A 108 -15.08 -10.24 15.38
N ALA A 109 -14.91 -11.49 15.00
CA ALA A 109 -13.59 -12.11 14.97
C ALA A 109 -12.69 -11.39 13.93
N LYS A 110 -11.37 -11.41 14.20
CA LYS A 110 -10.41 -11.01 13.17
C LYS A 110 -10.55 -11.96 11.99
N ASP A 111 -10.88 -11.42 10.82
CA ASP A 111 -10.89 -12.15 9.57
C ASP A 111 -9.92 -11.45 8.61
N SER A 112 -9.00 -12.21 8.04
CA SER A 112 -7.96 -11.63 7.18
C SER A 112 -7.41 -12.67 6.22
N ALA A 113 -7.38 -12.32 4.95
CA ALA A 113 -6.60 -13.05 3.96
C ALA A 113 -5.22 -12.40 3.82
N VAL A 114 -4.17 -13.18 4.04
CA VAL A 114 -2.78 -12.72 3.89
C VAL A 114 -2.36 -12.95 2.45
N ASN A 115 -1.86 -11.90 1.81
CA ASN A 115 -1.25 -11.99 0.50
C ASN A 115 0.22 -12.42 0.64
N ASP A 116 0.50 -13.64 0.24
CA ASP A 116 1.84 -14.24 0.32
C ASP A 116 2.91 -13.45 -0.44
N GLU A 117 2.54 -12.85 -1.57
CA GLU A 117 3.48 -12.06 -2.38
C GLU A 117 3.82 -10.73 -1.68
N ILE A 118 2.82 -10.05 -1.10
CA ILE A 118 3.07 -8.82 -0.34
C ILE A 118 3.85 -9.13 0.95
N ASP A 119 3.56 -10.24 1.63
CA ASP A 119 4.30 -10.66 2.81
C ASP A 119 5.78 -10.92 2.48
N LYS A 120 6.06 -11.60 1.37
CA LYS A 120 7.42 -11.78 0.84
C LYS A 120 8.12 -10.45 0.58
N LEU A 121 7.44 -9.48 -0.07
CA LEU A 121 8.01 -8.17 -0.36
C LEU A 121 8.32 -7.39 0.92
N ARG A 122 7.52 -7.54 1.98
CA ARG A 122 7.78 -6.93 3.29
C ARG A 122 9.03 -7.52 3.95
N LEU A 123 9.18 -8.84 3.91
CA LEU A 123 10.38 -9.52 4.41
C LEU A 123 11.62 -9.15 3.58
N SER A 124 11.46 -9.00 2.25
CA SER A 124 12.52 -8.51 1.38
C SER A 124 12.97 -7.10 1.76
N ALA A 125 12.04 -6.21 2.08
CA ALA A 125 12.34 -4.84 2.46
C ALA A 125 13.22 -4.75 3.73
N THR A 126 12.89 -5.50 4.77
CA THR A 126 13.68 -5.54 6.02
C THR A 126 15.03 -6.23 5.83
N ALA A 127 15.09 -7.30 5.04
CA ALA A 127 16.35 -7.95 4.68
C ALA A 127 17.26 -7.03 3.87
N ALA A 128 16.71 -6.28 2.91
CA ALA A 128 17.48 -5.32 2.11
C ALA A 128 18.11 -4.21 2.96
N LEU A 129 17.38 -3.67 3.95
CA LEU A 129 17.92 -2.68 4.89
C LEU A 129 19.08 -3.23 5.73
N ALA A 130 19.02 -4.53 6.04
CA ALA A 130 20.08 -5.20 6.78
C ALA A 130 21.37 -5.40 5.96
N GLU A 131 21.25 -5.64 4.65
CA GLU A 131 22.36 -6.02 3.78
C GLU A 131 22.93 -4.86 2.97
N ARG A 132 22.12 -3.82 2.68
CA ARG A 132 22.45 -2.76 1.72
C ARG A 132 22.23 -1.37 2.30
N LYS A 133 22.92 -0.39 1.71
CA LYS A 133 22.73 1.04 2.02
C LYS A 133 21.99 1.80 0.91
N ASP A 134 21.94 1.23 -0.28
CA ASP A 134 21.29 1.78 -1.46
C ASP A 134 19.84 1.23 -1.59
N VAL A 135 19.03 1.50 -0.56
CA VAL A 135 17.67 0.95 -0.43
C VAL A 135 16.62 2.06 -0.53
N ILE A 136 15.64 1.86 -1.38
CA ILE A 136 14.41 2.67 -1.46
C ILE A 136 13.25 1.78 -1.07
N ILE A 137 12.50 2.13 -0.02
CA ILE A 137 11.27 1.45 0.33
C ILE A 137 10.09 2.34 0.00
N VAL A 138 9.19 1.85 -0.85
CA VAL A 138 7.90 2.50 -1.09
C VAL A 138 6.85 1.84 -0.21
N ALA A 139 6.29 2.62 0.71
CA ALA A 139 5.39 2.12 1.74
C ALA A 139 4.03 2.83 1.73
N SER A 140 3.01 2.14 2.23
CA SER A 140 1.79 2.80 2.68
C SER A 140 1.93 3.23 4.14
N VAL A 141 0.91 3.89 4.70
CA VAL A 141 0.88 4.30 6.11
C VAL A 141 1.05 3.13 7.09
N SER A 142 0.95 1.87 6.60
CA SER A 142 1.24 0.69 7.42
C SER A 142 2.66 0.63 7.97
N CYS A 143 3.60 1.41 7.42
CA CYS A 143 4.99 1.48 7.91
C CYS A 143 5.13 2.05 9.33
N ILE A 144 4.12 2.75 9.85
CA ILE A 144 4.11 3.28 11.23
C ILE A 144 3.55 2.30 12.26
N TYR A 145 3.09 1.11 11.85
CA TYR A 145 2.67 0.04 12.77
C TYR A 145 3.86 -0.75 13.27
N GLY A 146 3.74 -1.27 14.51
CA GLY A 146 4.76 -2.14 15.09
C GLY A 146 4.92 -3.45 14.30
N ILE A 147 6.16 -3.85 14.04
CA ILE A 147 6.48 -5.07 13.26
C ILE A 147 7.47 -6.01 13.98
N GLY A 148 7.90 -5.71 15.17
CA GLY A 148 8.91 -6.49 15.89
C GLY A 148 10.26 -5.79 15.96
N SER A 149 11.14 -6.33 16.83
CA SER A 149 12.44 -5.73 17.10
C SER A 149 13.42 -5.95 15.95
N PRO A 150 14.03 -4.88 15.39
CA PRO A 150 15.12 -5.00 14.43
C PRO A 150 16.30 -5.80 15.00
N ASP A 151 16.64 -5.58 16.27
CA ASP A 151 17.74 -6.28 16.93
C ASP A 151 17.49 -7.79 17.01
N ASP A 152 16.29 -8.19 17.40
CA ASP A 152 15.94 -9.62 17.46
C ASP A 152 15.93 -10.24 16.05
N TYR A 153 15.36 -9.54 15.07
CA TYR A 153 15.34 -9.98 13.68
C TYR A 153 16.76 -10.18 13.12
N MET A 154 17.68 -9.26 13.41
CA MET A 154 19.07 -9.33 12.97
C MET A 154 19.89 -10.39 13.73
N ASN A 155 19.70 -10.50 15.05
CA ASN A 155 20.45 -11.44 15.88
C ASN A 155 20.06 -12.89 15.59
N MET A 156 18.86 -13.15 15.09
CA MET A 156 18.41 -14.50 14.72
C MET A 156 18.85 -14.92 13.31
N MET A 157 19.38 -13.99 12.49
CA MET A 157 19.87 -14.29 11.15
C MET A 157 20.95 -15.39 11.20
N VAL A 158 20.81 -16.42 10.36
CA VAL A 158 21.82 -17.46 10.17
C VAL A 158 22.77 -17.05 9.04
N SER A 159 24.04 -16.86 9.41
CA SER A 159 25.14 -16.49 8.49
C SER A 159 26.01 -17.70 8.19
N LEU A 160 26.11 -18.10 6.94
CA LEU A 160 26.82 -19.30 6.48
C LEU A 160 27.93 -18.94 5.50
N ARG A 161 29.09 -19.60 5.63
CA ARG A 161 30.25 -19.41 4.72
C ARG A 161 30.90 -20.75 4.43
N PRO A 162 31.41 -20.97 3.20
CA PRO A 162 32.28 -22.14 2.93
C PRO A 162 33.49 -22.15 3.85
N GLY A 163 33.85 -23.32 4.36
CA GLY A 163 34.95 -23.51 5.35
C GLY A 163 34.55 -23.21 6.79
N MET A 164 33.28 -22.92 7.07
CA MET A 164 32.79 -22.70 8.43
C MET A 164 32.59 -24.05 9.14
N GLU A 165 33.21 -24.23 10.30
CA GLU A 165 32.98 -25.38 11.18
C GLU A 165 31.68 -25.17 11.95
N ILE A 166 30.62 -25.87 11.60
CA ILE A 166 29.31 -25.83 12.22
C ILE A 166 28.56 -27.15 11.92
N ASP A 167 27.94 -27.74 12.96
CA ASP A 167 27.10 -28.90 12.79
C ASP A 167 25.84 -28.54 11.97
N ARG A 168 25.50 -29.39 11.02
CA ARG A 168 24.28 -29.27 10.23
C ARG A 168 23.02 -29.15 11.11
N ASP A 169 22.96 -29.90 12.21
CA ASP A 169 21.81 -29.93 13.09
C ASP A 169 21.68 -28.64 13.91
N ASP A 170 22.79 -27.94 14.18
CA ASP A 170 22.76 -26.57 14.75
C ASP A 170 22.21 -25.54 13.77
N VAL A 171 22.54 -25.66 12.48
CA VAL A 171 21.92 -24.81 11.45
C VAL A 171 20.43 -25.09 11.34
N ILE A 172 20.02 -26.36 11.34
CA ILE A 172 18.60 -26.74 11.31
C ILE A 172 17.85 -26.17 12.51
N LYS A 173 18.44 -26.26 13.71
CA LYS A 173 17.85 -25.67 14.91
C LYS A 173 17.68 -24.17 14.77
N GLY A 174 18.70 -23.45 14.29
CA GLY A 174 18.59 -22.02 13.99
C GLY A 174 17.47 -21.69 13.01
N LEU A 175 17.28 -22.50 11.97
CA LEU A 175 16.16 -22.33 11.01
C LEU A 175 14.79 -22.53 11.69
N ILE A 176 14.65 -23.54 12.56
CA ILE A 176 13.40 -23.78 13.29
C ILE A 176 13.12 -22.62 14.25
N ASP A 177 14.13 -22.12 14.96
CA ASP A 177 14.01 -20.97 15.85
C ASP A 177 13.57 -19.71 15.09
N MET A 178 13.96 -19.58 13.80
CA MET A 178 13.52 -18.53 12.87
C MET A 178 12.17 -18.78 12.19
N GLN A 179 11.43 -19.81 12.64
CA GLN A 179 10.11 -20.22 12.12
C GLN A 179 10.12 -20.79 10.69
N TYR A 180 11.26 -21.32 10.22
CA TYR A 180 11.27 -22.16 9.03
C TYR A 180 10.72 -23.54 9.37
N THR A 181 9.97 -24.11 8.43
CA THR A 181 9.41 -25.45 8.60
C THR A 181 10.12 -26.46 7.69
N ARG A 182 10.38 -27.68 8.23
CA ARG A 182 10.92 -28.75 7.41
C ARG A 182 9.83 -29.33 6.52
N ASN A 183 10.04 -29.32 5.21
CA ASN A 183 9.10 -29.90 4.26
C ASN A 183 9.85 -30.50 3.06
N GLU A 184 9.77 -31.83 2.95
CA GLU A 184 10.45 -32.55 1.86
C GLU A 184 9.61 -32.60 0.57
N MET A 185 8.28 -32.43 0.67
CA MET A 185 7.35 -32.61 -0.45
C MET A 185 6.88 -31.29 -1.07
N ASP A 186 6.59 -30.30 -0.25
CA ASP A 186 6.14 -28.97 -0.67
C ASP A 186 7.22 -27.95 -0.31
N PHE A 187 8.20 -27.80 -1.23
CA PHE A 187 9.32 -26.89 -1.03
C PHE A 187 8.96 -25.50 -1.48
N LYS A 188 8.52 -24.70 -0.54
CA LYS A 188 8.10 -23.31 -0.73
C LYS A 188 8.87 -22.35 0.16
N ARG A 189 8.70 -21.03 -0.02
CA ARG A 189 9.36 -20.03 0.81
C ARG A 189 9.11 -20.27 2.30
N GLY A 190 10.11 -20.01 3.13
CA GLY A 190 10.05 -20.28 4.58
C GLY A 190 10.11 -21.76 4.93
N THR A 191 10.52 -22.64 4.00
CA THR A 191 10.77 -24.06 4.27
C THR A 191 12.21 -24.44 4.00
N PHE A 192 12.63 -25.56 4.59
CA PHE A 192 13.89 -26.22 4.30
C PHE A 192 13.70 -27.72 4.14
N ARG A 193 14.63 -28.36 3.43
CA ARG A 193 14.67 -29.83 3.29
C ARG A 193 16.10 -30.35 3.44
N VAL A 194 16.23 -31.62 3.83
CA VAL A 194 17.53 -32.22 4.15
C VAL A 194 17.68 -33.55 3.41
N HIS A 195 18.69 -33.66 2.58
CA HIS A 195 19.03 -34.87 1.83
C HIS A 195 20.48 -35.29 2.12
N GLY A 196 20.68 -36.18 3.11
CA GLY A 196 22.03 -36.59 3.54
C GLY A 196 22.80 -35.39 4.10
N ASP A 197 23.93 -35.05 3.50
CA ASP A 197 24.79 -33.94 3.91
C ASP A 197 24.45 -32.63 3.17
N VAL A 198 23.29 -32.57 2.51
CA VAL A 198 22.81 -31.39 1.79
C VAL A 198 21.61 -30.81 2.50
N LEU A 199 21.69 -29.53 2.85
CA LEU A 199 20.60 -28.71 3.36
C LEU A 199 20.18 -27.71 2.29
N GLU A 200 18.91 -27.71 1.90
CA GLU A 200 18.33 -26.73 1.00
C GLU A 200 17.35 -25.86 1.76
N ILE A 201 17.53 -24.54 1.66
CA ILE A 201 16.74 -23.53 2.35
C ILE A 201 16.08 -22.66 1.30
N PHE A 202 14.75 -22.52 1.35
CA PHE A 202 14.04 -21.55 0.53
C PHE A 202 13.76 -20.29 1.37
N PRO A 203 14.57 -19.23 1.21
CA PRO A 203 14.41 -18.02 2.00
C PRO A 203 13.02 -17.42 1.88
N SER A 204 12.48 -16.89 2.98
CA SER A 204 11.13 -16.31 3.03
C SER A 204 10.97 -15.05 2.17
N ASN A 205 12.08 -14.38 1.87
CA ASN A 205 12.16 -13.16 1.04
C ASN A 205 12.49 -13.41 -0.43
N ASN A 206 12.70 -14.69 -0.86
CA ASN A 206 13.03 -15.05 -2.25
C ASN A 206 11.77 -15.51 -3.02
N THR A 207 11.87 -15.46 -4.36
CA THR A 207 10.76 -15.83 -5.26
C THR A 207 10.96 -17.20 -5.91
N ASP A 208 12.14 -17.48 -6.41
CA ASP A 208 12.44 -18.61 -7.30
C ASP A 208 13.78 -19.29 -7.02
N THR A 209 14.52 -18.80 -6.03
CA THR A 209 15.85 -19.33 -5.69
C THR A 209 15.90 -19.84 -4.26
N ALA A 210 16.62 -20.94 -4.08
CA ALA A 210 16.94 -21.55 -2.81
C ALA A 210 18.46 -21.57 -2.58
N ILE A 211 18.85 -21.61 -1.32
CA ILE A 211 20.23 -21.74 -0.88
C ILE A 211 20.48 -23.22 -0.60
N ARG A 212 21.41 -23.82 -1.33
CA ARG A 212 21.88 -25.18 -1.09
C ARG A 212 23.22 -25.13 -0.38
N VAL A 213 23.28 -25.75 0.80
CA VAL A 213 24.46 -25.87 1.65
C VAL A 213 24.90 -27.33 1.66
N GLU A 214 26.11 -27.61 1.25
CA GLU A 214 26.71 -28.95 1.22
C GLU A 214 27.71 -29.05 2.37
N PHE A 215 27.54 -30.07 3.22
CA PHE A 215 28.41 -30.32 4.35
C PHE A 215 29.37 -31.45 4.07
N PHE A 216 30.56 -31.38 4.63
CA PHE A 216 31.52 -32.47 4.72
C PHE A 216 31.90 -32.68 6.21
N GLY A 217 31.22 -33.61 6.85
CA GLY A 217 31.24 -33.71 8.32
C GLY A 217 30.62 -32.48 8.97
N ASP A 218 31.37 -31.82 9.85
CA ASP A 218 30.93 -30.62 10.58
C ASP A 218 31.45 -29.33 9.92
N GLU A 219 31.82 -29.37 8.64
CA GLU A 219 32.31 -28.22 7.87
C GLU A 219 31.40 -27.97 6.65
N ILE A 220 31.12 -26.71 6.35
CA ILE A 220 30.43 -26.32 5.13
C ILE A 220 31.44 -26.36 3.97
N ASP A 221 31.27 -27.33 3.04
CA ASP A 221 32.12 -27.47 1.87
C ASP A 221 31.78 -26.45 0.80
N ARG A 222 30.47 -26.29 0.49
CA ARG A 222 30.01 -25.43 -0.58
C ARG A 222 28.62 -24.83 -0.30
N ILE A 223 28.43 -23.59 -0.77
CA ILE A 223 27.12 -22.92 -0.77
C ILE A 223 26.80 -22.49 -2.20
N THR A 224 25.61 -22.84 -2.69
CA THR A 224 25.14 -22.48 -4.04
C THR A 224 23.73 -21.91 -3.97
N GLU A 225 23.46 -20.99 -4.88
CA GLU A 225 22.10 -20.55 -5.17
C GLU A 225 21.56 -21.40 -6.31
N VAL A 226 20.40 -21.99 -6.10
CA VAL A 226 19.77 -22.92 -7.04
C VAL A 226 18.36 -22.45 -7.40
N ASP A 227 17.96 -22.70 -8.62
CA ASP A 227 16.57 -22.51 -9.05
C ASP A 227 15.68 -23.57 -8.42
N VAL A 228 14.59 -23.15 -7.79
CA VAL A 228 13.70 -24.05 -7.01
C VAL A 228 12.99 -25.07 -7.90
N LEU A 229 12.63 -24.70 -9.14
CA LEU A 229 11.87 -25.55 -10.05
C LEU A 229 12.77 -26.53 -10.81
N THR A 230 13.93 -26.05 -11.29
CA THR A 230 14.83 -26.86 -12.15
C THR A 230 15.95 -27.51 -11.36
N GLY A 231 16.29 -26.99 -10.16
CA GLY A 231 17.46 -27.40 -9.38
C GLY A 231 18.80 -26.96 -9.98
N GLU A 232 18.79 -26.13 -11.01
CA GLU A 232 19.97 -25.60 -11.69
C GLU A 232 20.74 -24.64 -10.80
N ILE A 233 22.07 -24.78 -10.75
CA ILE A 233 22.94 -23.88 -9.99
C ILE A 233 23.06 -22.56 -10.75
N LYS A 234 22.52 -21.47 -10.16
CA LYS A 234 22.63 -20.10 -10.68
C LYS A 234 24.01 -19.50 -10.39
N CYS A 235 24.49 -19.64 -9.15
CA CYS A 235 25.82 -19.16 -8.77
C CYS A 235 26.36 -19.90 -7.54
N ILE A 236 27.68 -19.75 -7.31
CA ILE A 236 28.37 -20.21 -6.10
C ILE A 236 28.48 -19.01 -5.15
N LEU A 237 28.03 -19.19 -3.91
CA LEU A 237 28.01 -18.15 -2.89
C LEU A 237 29.25 -18.27 -2.00
N LYS A 238 29.88 -17.14 -1.69
CA LYS A 238 30.94 -17.03 -0.69
C LYS A 238 30.39 -16.75 0.73
N HIS A 239 29.14 -16.34 0.79
CA HIS A 239 28.41 -16.05 2.01
C HIS A 239 26.92 -16.15 1.70
N ALA A 240 26.15 -16.71 2.63
CA ALA A 240 24.71 -16.70 2.59
C ALA A 240 24.17 -16.22 3.94
N ALA A 241 23.26 -15.24 3.90
CA ALA A 241 22.50 -14.79 5.05
C ALA A 241 21.05 -15.25 4.90
N VAL A 242 20.54 -15.96 5.89
CA VAL A 242 19.16 -16.41 5.95
C VAL A 242 18.46 -15.62 7.03
N PHE A 243 17.46 -14.85 6.65
CA PHE A 243 16.67 -14.02 7.56
C PHE A 243 15.43 -14.77 8.07
N PRO A 244 14.87 -14.37 9.24
CA PRO A 244 13.68 -14.99 9.79
C PRO A 244 12.50 -15.03 8.82
N ALA A 245 11.66 -16.07 8.96
CA ALA A 245 10.46 -16.24 8.13
C ALA A 245 9.30 -15.31 8.54
N SER A 246 9.43 -14.60 9.64
CA SER A 246 8.44 -13.63 10.16
C SER A 246 9.14 -12.48 10.86
N HIS A 247 8.51 -11.31 10.89
CA HIS A 247 9.00 -10.17 11.67
C HIS A 247 8.82 -10.34 13.19
N TYR A 248 7.85 -11.16 13.61
CA TYR A 248 7.57 -11.46 15.04
C TYR A 248 8.31 -12.72 15.50
N VAL A 249 9.62 -12.74 15.34
CA VAL A 249 10.49 -13.82 15.79
C VAL A 249 11.22 -13.36 17.03
N VAL A 250 11.18 -14.19 18.07
CA VAL A 250 11.76 -13.90 19.38
C VAL A 250 12.55 -15.11 19.87
N PRO A 251 13.78 -14.94 20.36
CA PRO A 251 14.53 -16.02 20.97
C PRO A 251 13.76 -16.74 22.08
N GLN A 252 13.92 -18.07 22.21
CA GLN A 252 13.14 -18.90 23.16
C GLN A 252 13.24 -18.40 24.62
N GLU A 253 14.38 -17.89 25.04
CA GLU A 253 14.55 -17.34 26.40
C GLU A 253 13.67 -16.08 26.60
N LYS A 254 13.62 -15.18 25.61
CA LYS A 254 12.74 -14.02 25.65
C LYS A 254 11.26 -14.41 25.58
N MET A 255 10.93 -15.46 24.79
CA MET A 255 9.56 -15.98 24.70
C MET A 255 9.08 -16.49 26.06
N ASN A 256 9.89 -17.28 26.77
CA ASN A 256 9.54 -17.79 28.11
C ASN A 256 9.32 -16.62 29.08
N ALA A 257 10.23 -15.66 29.12
CA ALA A 257 10.10 -14.47 29.96
C ALA A 257 8.87 -13.61 29.60
N ALA A 258 8.49 -13.56 28.31
CA ALA A 258 7.27 -12.90 27.87
C ALA A 258 6.02 -13.65 28.35
N CYS A 259 6.00 -14.98 28.27
CA CYS A 259 4.90 -15.79 28.78
C CYS A 259 4.68 -15.58 30.28
N ASP A 260 5.75 -15.52 31.08
CA ASP A 260 5.64 -15.24 32.52
C ASP A 260 5.03 -13.87 32.81
N ARG A 261 5.42 -12.86 32.03
CA ARG A 261 4.81 -11.49 32.14
C ARG A 261 3.34 -11.45 31.71
N ILE A 262 2.98 -12.19 30.65
CA ILE A 262 1.60 -12.31 30.18
C ILE A 262 0.74 -13.01 31.25
N GLU A 263 1.25 -14.08 31.90
CA GLU A 263 0.57 -14.79 32.94
C GLU A 263 0.32 -13.90 34.17
N ALA A 264 1.31 -13.09 34.57
CA ALA A 264 1.17 -12.15 35.67
C ALA A 264 0.10 -11.05 35.35
N GLU A 265 0.09 -10.50 34.14
CA GLU A 265 -0.93 -9.54 33.69
C GLU A 265 -2.32 -10.18 33.64
N LEU A 266 -2.41 -11.43 33.18
CA LEU A 266 -3.66 -12.19 33.16
C LEU A 266 -4.24 -12.33 34.56
N GLU A 267 -3.42 -12.76 35.56
CA GLU A 267 -3.86 -12.91 36.93
C GLU A 267 -4.40 -11.59 37.52
N GLU A 268 -3.73 -10.49 37.23
CA GLU A 268 -4.17 -9.16 37.64
C GLU A 268 -5.51 -8.79 36.98
N ARG A 269 -5.64 -9.03 35.67
CA ARG A 269 -6.86 -8.69 34.93
C ARG A 269 -8.05 -9.55 35.34
N VAL A 270 -7.84 -10.83 35.62
CA VAL A 270 -8.89 -11.72 36.13
C VAL A 270 -9.34 -11.29 37.51
N ARG A 271 -8.42 -10.88 38.40
CA ARG A 271 -8.76 -10.32 39.72
C ARG A 271 -9.59 -9.04 39.60
N TYR A 272 -9.20 -8.16 38.69
CA TYR A 272 -9.95 -6.94 38.39
C TYR A 272 -11.40 -7.23 37.97
N PHE A 273 -11.61 -8.10 36.97
CA PHE A 273 -12.95 -8.45 36.50
C PHE A 273 -13.80 -9.13 37.55
N LYS A 274 -13.21 -10.03 38.36
CA LYS A 274 -13.94 -10.64 39.48
C LYS A 274 -14.33 -9.61 40.55
N GLY A 275 -13.49 -8.62 40.81
CA GLY A 275 -13.77 -7.52 41.73
C GLY A 275 -14.91 -6.61 41.26
N GLU A 276 -15.08 -6.47 39.94
CA GLU A 276 -16.16 -5.71 39.30
C GLU A 276 -17.42 -6.56 39.02
N ASP A 277 -17.48 -7.79 39.51
CA ASP A 277 -18.56 -8.77 39.25
C ASP A 277 -18.77 -9.13 37.76
N LYS A 278 -17.71 -8.97 36.95
CA LYS A 278 -17.67 -9.31 35.51
C LYS A 278 -17.11 -10.71 35.30
N LEU A 279 -17.87 -11.73 35.72
CA LEU A 279 -17.41 -13.12 35.72
C LEU A 279 -17.22 -13.70 34.30
N LEU A 280 -18.01 -13.24 33.35
CA LEU A 280 -17.95 -13.71 31.96
C LEU A 280 -16.70 -13.19 31.25
N GLU A 281 -16.34 -11.93 31.49
CA GLU A 281 -15.13 -11.30 30.98
C GLU A 281 -13.89 -11.96 31.62
N ALA A 282 -13.96 -12.26 32.93
CA ALA A 282 -12.88 -12.96 33.63
C ALA A 282 -12.61 -14.36 33.06
N GLN A 283 -13.67 -15.12 32.76
CA GLN A 283 -13.55 -16.47 32.17
C GLN A 283 -13.00 -16.37 30.74
N ARG A 284 -13.57 -15.49 29.92
CA ARG A 284 -13.20 -15.30 28.50
C ARG A 284 -11.72 -14.98 28.35
N ILE A 285 -11.22 -13.97 29.10
CA ILE A 285 -9.82 -13.58 29.00
C ILE A 285 -8.89 -14.69 29.51
N ALA A 286 -9.29 -15.43 30.58
CA ALA A 286 -8.49 -16.51 31.11
C ALA A 286 -8.36 -17.68 30.11
N GLU A 287 -9.45 -18.14 29.53
CA GLU A 287 -9.45 -19.25 28.58
C GLU A 287 -8.59 -18.90 27.35
N ARG A 288 -8.80 -17.73 26.76
CA ARG A 288 -8.06 -17.28 25.57
C ARG A 288 -6.57 -17.14 25.84
N THR A 289 -6.22 -16.42 26.90
CA THR A 289 -4.81 -16.11 27.17
C THR A 289 -4.02 -17.35 27.58
N ASN A 290 -4.61 -18.27 28.39
CA ASN A 290 -3.94 -19.52 28.74
C ASN A 290 -3.67 -20.39 27.50
N PHE A 291 -4.63 -20.47 26.57
CA PHE A 291 -4.43 -21.18 25.30
C PHE A 291 -3.32 -20.52 24.46
N ASP A 292 -3.31 -19.20 24.37
CA ASP A 292 -2.26 -18.46 23.61
C ASP A 292 -0.86 -18.67 24.24
N ILE A 293 -0.76 -18.70 25.60
CA ILE A 293 0.50 -18.99 26.31
C ILE A 293 0.99 -20.41 26.03
N GLU A 294 0.09 -21.40 26.06
CA GLU A 294 0.42 -22.81 25.78
C GLU A 294 0.97 -22.92 24.34
N MET A 295 0.30 -22.35 23.38
CA MET A 295 0.75 -22.32 21.97
C MET A 295 2.12 -21.64 21.81
N MET A 296 2.35 -20.50 22.47
CA MET A 296 3.64 -19.81 22.42
C MET A 296 4.77 -20.64 23.05
N LYS A 297 4.52 -21.36 24.16
CA LYS A 297 5.53 -22.24 24.81
C LYS A 297 5.87 -23.43 23.92
N GLU A 298 4.88 -24.04 23.26
CA GLU A 298 5.06 -25.27 22.47
C GLU A 298 5.59 -25.01 21.06
N THR A 299 5.10 -23.95 20.38
CA THR A 299 5.38 -23.73 18.96
C THR A 299 6.13 -22.42 18.67
N GLY A 300 6.34 -21.59 19.68
CA GLY A 300 6.91 -20.24 19.50
C GLY A 300 5.94 -19.23 18.86
N PHE A 301 4.66 -19.60 18.64
CA PHE A 301 3.69 -18.76 17.94
C PHE A 301 2.26 -18.98 18.47
N CYS A 302 1.40 -17.96 18.38
CA CYS A 302 -0.05 -18.10 18.56
C CYS A 302 -0.80 -17.17 17.59
N SER A 303 -2.07 -17.49 17.34
CA SER A 303 -2.92 -16.61 16.51
C SER A 303 -3.17 -15.27 17.20
N GLY A 304 -2.75 -14.16 16.56
CA GLY A 304 -2.83 -12.82 17.14
C GLY A 304 -1.67 -12.50 18.09
N ILE A 305 -0.51 -13.13 17.90
CA ILE A 305 0.72 -12.91 18.69
C ILE A 305 1.10 -11.44 18.80
N GLU A 306 0.75 -10.64 17.81
CA GLU A 306 0.97 -9.18 17.80
C GLU A 306 0.31 -8.47 18.99
N ASN A 307 -0.77 -9.01 19.57
CA ASN A 307 -1.41 -8.44 20.76
C ASN A 307 -0.55 -8.57 22.04
N TYR A 308 0.47 -9.40 22.00
CA TYR A 308 1.45 -9.57 23.06
C TYR A 308 2.78 -8.87 22.77
N SER A 309 2.87 -8.08 21.71
CA SER A 309 4.11 -7.44 21.24
C SER A 309 4.85 -6.64 22.32
N ARG A 310 4.14 -6.00 23.26
CA ARG A 310 4.75 -5.33 24.42
C ARG A 310 5.59 -6.29 25.25
N HIS A 311 5.04 -7.45 25.60
CA HIS A 311 5.73 -8.46 26.41
C HIS A 311 6.84 -9.17 25.64
N LEU A 312 6.62 -9.44 24.35
CA LEU A 312 7.61 -10.06 23.47
C LEU A 312 8.85 -9.18 23.30
N ALA A 313 8.66 -7.88 23.11
CA ALA A 313 9.75 -6.91 23.01
C ALA A 313 10.31 -6.47 24.37
N GLY A 314 9.68 -6.84 25.51
CA GLY A 314 10.10 -6.42 26.83
C GLY A 314 9.89 -4.94 27.15
N ARG A 315 8.98 -4.27 26.42
CA ARG A 315 8.68 -2.85 26.55
C ARG A 315 7.83 -2.54 27.79
N ALA A 316 7.99 -1.32 28.30
CA ALA A 316 7.11 -0.79 29.35
C ALA A 316 5.71 -0.44 28.78
N GLU A 317 4.74 -0.22 29.66
CA GLU A 317 3.40 0.24 29.27
C GLU A 317 3.46 1.61 28.59
N GLY A 318 2.82 1.74 27.44
CA GLY A 318 2.78 2.99 26.67
C GLY A 318 4.07 3.30 25.89
N GLU A 319 5.11 2.50 26.04
CA GLU A 319 6.36 2.69 25.31
C GLU A 319 6.14 2.54 23.78
N MET A 320 6.86 3.36 23.02
CA MET A 320 6.78 3.43 21.56
C MET A 320 7.07 2.06 20.91
N PRO A 321 6.24 1.60 19.96
CA PRO A 321 6.52 0.37 19.24
C PRO A 321 7.65 0.55 18.23
N GLU A 322 8.39 -0.53 17.99
CA GLU A 322 9.37 -0.62 16.91
C GLU A 322 8.65 -0.86 15.58
N THR A 323 8.98 -0.05 14.59
CA THR A 323 8.31 0.01 13.28
C THR A 323 9.30 -0.18 12.14
N LEU A 324 8.86 -0.12 10.90
CA LEU A 324 9.77 -0.13 9.75
C LEU A 324 10.85 0.96 9.83
N MET A 325 10.52 2.11 10.41
CA MET A 325 11.48 3.23 10.54
C MET A 325 12.67 2.87 11.42
N ASP A 326 12.53 1.92 12.35
CA ASP A 326 13.61 1.46 13.24
C ASP A 326 14.58 0.50 12.55
N TYR A 327 14.24 -0.03 11.38
CA TYR A 327 15.14 -0.82 10.53
C TYR A 327 16.06 0.03 9.65
N PHE A 328 15.71 1.32 9.47
CA PHE A 328 16.57 2.26 8.77
C PHE A 328 17.75 2.70 9.64
N PRO A 329 18.89 3.09 9.06
CA PRO A 329 19.94 3.79 9.81
C PRO A 329 19.43 5.18 10.24
N ASP A 330 20.10 5.80 11.22
CA ASP A 330 19.72 7.12 11.75
C ASP A 330 19.64 8.20 10.65
N ASP A 331 20.54 8.13 9.68
CA ASP A 331 20.61 9.07 8.56
C ASP A 331 19.90 8.52 7.32
N PHE A 332 18.59 8.70 7.25
CA PHE A 332 17.78 8.34 6.09
C PHE A 332 16.83 9.47 5.68
N LEU A 333 16.36 9.42 4.43
CA LEU A 333 15.44 10.40 3.89
C LEU A 333 14.00 9.84 3.92
N ILE A 334 13.05 10.64 4.39
CA ILE A 334 11.62 10.35 4.24
C ILE A 334 11.07 11.24 3.12
N ILE A 335 10.34 10.65 2.18
CA ILE A 335 9.57 11.38 1.17
C ILE A 335 8.10 11.06 1.39
N VAL A 336 7.28 12.08 1.60
CA VAL A 336 5.83 11.92 1.78
C VAL A 336 5.13 12.37 0.53
N ASP A 337 4.65 11.39 -0.26
CA ASP A 337 3.89 11.69 -1.47
C ASP A 337 2.45 12.05 -1.15
N GLU A 338 1.89 13.02 -1.90
CA GLU A 338 0.59 13.63 -1.62
C GLU A 338 0.42 13.97 -0.13
N SER A 339 1.41 14.68 0.42
CA SER A 339 1.59 14.93 1.86
C SER A 339 0.35 15.54 2.51
N HIS A 340 -0.39 16.39 1.80
CA HIS A 340 -1.64 17.00 2.24
C HIS A 340 -2.74 15.98 2.60
N ILE A 341 -2.63 14.73 2.14
CA ILE A 341 -3.51 13.61 2.50
C ILE A 341 -2.80 12.65 3.45
N THR A 342 -1.55 12.33 3.16
CA THR A 342 -0.76 11.31 3.86
C THR A 342 -0.50 11.71 5.32
N ILE A 343 -0.12 12.97 5.58
CA ILE A 343 0.15 13.45 6.95
C ILE A 343 -1.09 13.41 7.84
N PRO A 344 -2.27 13.94 7.43
CA PRO A 344 -3.50 13.78 8.19
C PRO A 344 -3.89 12.32 8.45
N GLN A 345 -3.61 11.41 7.51
CA GLN A 345 -3.87 9.99 7.69
C GLN A 345 -2.96 9.39 8.77
N VAL A 346 -1.65 9.66 8.74
CA VAL A 346 -0.71 9.24 9.79
C VAL A 346 -1.19 9.72 11.16
N ARG A 347 -1.61 10.99 11.26
CA ARG A 347 -2.13 11.59 12.50
C ARG A 347 -3.39 10.90 13.03
N GLY A 348 -4.29 10.47 12.13
CA GLY A 348 -5.57 9.86 12.51
C GLY A 348 -5.49 8.37 12.92
N MET A 349 -4.44 7.65 12.53
CA MET A 349 -4.36 6.19 12.70
C MET A 349 -4.38 5.74 14.16
N TYR A 350 -3.64 6.41 15.03
CA TYR A 350 -3.50 6.05 16.44
C TYR A 350 -4.84 6.07 17.19
N ALA A 351 -5.60 7.15 17.05
CA ALA A 351 -6.85 7.32 17.80
C ALA A 351 -7.91 6.28 17.44
N GLY A 352 -8.02 5.94 16.14
CA GLY A 352 -8.95 4.93 15.65
C GLY A 352 -8.63 3.53 16.18
N ASP A 353 -7.35 3.13 16.12
CA ASP A 353 -6.89 1.83 16.63
C ASP A 353 -7.10 1.69 18.14
N ARG A 354 -6.72 2.72 18.91
CA ARG A 354 -6.88 2.73 20.37
C ARG A 354 -8.34 2.58 20.80
N SER A 355 -9.27 3.33 20.19
CA SER A 355 -10.69 3.27 20.54
C SER A 355 -11.28 1.86 20.36
N ARG A 356 -10.96 1.22 19.26
CA ARG A 356 -11.39 -0.15 18.95
C ARG A 356 -10.84 -1.16 19.96
N LYS A 357 -9.54 -1.13 20.24
CA LYS A 357 -8.88 -2.04 21.17
C LYS A 357 -9.30 -1.83 22.62
N GLN A 358 -9.57 -0.58 23.03
CA GLN A 358 -10.06 -0.31 24.37
C GLN A 358 -11.36 -1.07 24.66
N THR A 359 -12.28 -1.12 23.71
CA THR A 359 -13.51 -1.90 23.85
C THR A 359 -13.22 -3.40 24.02
N LEU A 360 -12.29 -3.96 23.26
CA LEU A 360 -11.88 -5.38 23.41
C LEU A 360 -11.28 -5.66 24.80
N VAL A 361 -10.50 -4.74 25.33
CA VAL A 361 -9.90 -4.86 26.68
C VAL A 361 -10.97 -4.74 27.76
N ASP A 362 -11.90 -3.78 27.66
CA ASP A 362 -12.94 -3.53 28.65
C ASP A 362 -13.95 -4.68 28.81
N TYR A 363 -14.13 -5.46 27.74
CA TYR A 363 -15.03 -6.60 27.68
C TYR A 363 -14.32 -7.98 27.72
N GLY A 364 -13.02 -8.02 28.10
CA GLY A 364 -12.28 -9.26 28.36
C GLY A 364 -11.94 -10.09 27.12
N PHE A 365 -11.88 -9.49 25.93
CA PHE A 365 -11.40 -10.17 24.73
C PHE A 365 -9.88 -10.10 24.57
N ARG A 366 -9.25 -9.03 25.10
CA ARG A 366 -7.80 -8.83 25.07
C ARG A 366 -7.28 -8.30 26.40
N LEU A 367 -6.01 -8.59 26.67
CA LEU A 367 -5.30 -7.99 27.81
C LEU A 367 -5.01 -6.52 27.58
N PRO A 368 -4.82 -5.70 28.64
CA PRO A 368 -4.42 -4.29 28.48
C PRO A 368 -3.18 -4.07 27.64
N SER A 369 -2.21 -4.99 27.66
CA SER A 369 -1.01 -4.94 26.80
C SER A 369 -1.29 -4.92 25.30
N ALA A 370 -2.47 -5.38 24.86
CA ALA A 370 -2.88 -5.29 23.45
C ALA A 370 -3.03 -3.84 22.96
N LEU A 371 -3.21 -2.87 23.87
CA LEU A 371 -3.23 -1.44 23.55
C LEU A 371 -1.89 -0.92 23.03
N ASP A 372 -0.79 -1.60 23.37
CA ASP A 372 0.58 -1.24 22.97
C ASP A 372 1.02 -1.90 21.65
N ASN A 373 0.19 -2.78 21.08
CA ASN A 373 0.26 -3.16 19.67
C ASN A 373 -0.49 -2.10 18.85
N ARG A 374 0.17 -1.04 18.49
CA ARG A 374 -0.44 0.18 17.95
C ARG A 374 0.46 0.82 16.89
N PRO A 375 -0.08 1.71 16.04
CA PRO A 375 0.77 2.58 15.26
C PRO A 375 1.46 3.62 16.17
N LEU A 376 2.49 4.25 15.66
CA LEU A 376 3.05 5.44 16.29
C LEU A 376 1.96 6.50 16.45
N ASN A 377 1.95 7.22 17.57
CA ASN A 377 1.25 8.48 17.61
C ASN A 377 2.02 9.54 16.80
N PHE A 378 1.40 10.70 16.56
CA PHE A 378 2.00 11.67 15.66
C PHE A 378 3.31 12.27 16.18
N GLU A 379 3.42 12.51 17.48
CA GLU A 379 4.64 13.03 18.12
C GLU A 379 5.78 12.01 18.07
N GLU A 380 5.47 10.72 18.25
CA GLU A 380 6.44 9.63 18.10
C GLU A 380 6.91 9.53 16.65
N PHE A 381 6.01 9.66 15.68
CA PHE A 381 6.37 9.69 14.26
C PHE A 381 7.30 10.87 13.96
N GLU A 382 6.98 12.07 14.42
CA GLU A 382 7.81 13.26 14.24
C GLU A 382 9.20 13.09 14.86
N SER A 383 9.29 12.43 16.02
CA SER A 383 10.58 12.22 16.71
C SER A 383 11.57 11.33 15.95
N LYS A 384 11.08 10.54 14.98
CA LYS A 384 11.90 9.65 14.13
C LYS A 384 12.37 10.31 12.82
N ILE A 385 12.00 11.57 12.57
CA ILE A 385 12.29 12.26 11.33
C ILE A 385 13.66 12.97 11.45
N ASP A 386 14.65 12.53 10.69
CA ASP A 386 15.87 13.29 10.48
C ASP A 386 15.67 14.32 9.36
N GLN A 387 15.33 13.87 8.15
CA GLN A 387 15.03 14.72 7.00
C GLN A 387 13.79 14.23 6.26
N MET A 388 12.91 15.17 5.92
CA MET A 388 11.65 14.85 5.23
C MET A 388 11.37 15.82 4.07
N LEU A 389 11.04 15.24 2.92
CA LEU A 389 10.53 15.95 1.74
C LEU A 389 9.03 15.77 1.63
N PHE A 390 8.28 16.84 1.75
CA PHE A 390 6.87 16.87 1.41
C PHE A 390 6.71 17.05 -0.10
N VAL A 391 5.91 16.19 -0.73
CA VAL A 391 5.60 16.28 -2.16
C VAL A 391 4.11 16.43 -2.33
N SER A 392 3.67 17.57 -2.86
CA SER A 392 2.24 17.86 -3.03
C SER A 392 2.01 18.93 -4.11
N ALA A 393 0.87 18.87 -4.78
CA ALA A 393 0.39 19.96 -5.62
C ALA A 393 -0.34 21.06 -4.81
N THR A 394 -0.75 20.72 -3.59
CA THR A 394 -1.55 21.56 -2.69
C THR A 394 -1.13 21.32 -1.24
N PRO A 395 0.09 21.76 -0.83
CA PRO A 395 0.54 21.65 0.57
C PRO A 395 -0.48 22.25 1.54
N ASN A 396 -0.63 21.64 2.71
CA ASN A 396 -1.61 22.02 3.72
C ASN A 396 -0.95 22.80 4.88
N VAL A 397 -1.68 23.02 5.97
CA VAL A 397 -1.23 23.79 7.12
C VAL A 397 0.05 23.21 7.73
N TYR A 398 0.12 21.89 7.89
CA TYR A 398 1.27 21.24 8.52
C TYR A 398 2.56 21.47 7.74
N GLU A 399 2.54 21.28 6.42
CA GLU A 399 3.69 21.54 5.56
C GLU A 399 4.11 23.01 5.63
N ASN A 400 3.14 23.93 5.54
CA ASN A 400 3.36 25.38 5.58
C ASN A 400 4.01 25.86 6.89
N GLU A 401 3.71 25.20 8.02
CA GLU A 401 4.24 25.56 9.33
C GLU A 401 5.64 25.00 9.61
N HIS A 402 6.00 23.88 8.94
CA HIS A 402 7.23 23.15 9.24
C HIS A 402 8.32 23.32 8.17
N GLU A 403 7.96 23.62 6.92
CA GLU A 403 8.93 23.73 5.84
C GLU A 403 9.95 24.86 6.05
N LEU A 404 11.22 24.52 5.87
CA LEU A 404 12.33 25.49 5.87
C LEU A 404 12.63 25.98 4.45
N LEU A 405 12.22 25.21 3.45
CA LEU A 405 12.36 25.54 2.04
C LEU A 405 11.15 25.02 1.26
N ARG A 406 10.57 25.91 0.43
CA ARG A 406 9.59 25.52 -0.58
C ARG A 406 10.15 25.73 -1.96
N VAL A 407 10.01 24.71 -2.79
CA VAL A 407 10.40 24.75 -4.20
C VAL A 407 9.18 24.46 -5.06
N GLU A 408 8.89 25.36 -5.99
CA GLU A 408 7.82 25.17 -6.96
C GLU A 408 8.33 24.45 -8.21
N GLN A 409 7.53 23.49 -8.70
CA GLN A 409 7.74 22.80 -9.96
C GLN A 409 6.44 22.85 -10.75
N ILE A 410 6.25 23.91 -11.53
CA ILE A 410 5.03 24.23 -12.24
C ILE A 410 5.12 23.80 -13.69
N ILE A 411 6.28 23.93 -14.30
CA ILE A 411 6.47 23.66 -15.74
C ILE A 411 6.36 22.16 -16.02
N ARG A 412 5.43 21.82 -16.92
CA ARG A 412 5.29 20.46 -17.46
C ARG A 412 6.20 20.31 -18.69
N PRO A 413 7.03 19.27 -18.74
CA PRO A 413 7.88 18.99 -19.91
C PRO A 413 7.09 18.82 -21.22
N THR A 414 5.84 18.39 -21.13
CA THR A 414 4.93 18.20 -22.27
C THR A 414 4.38 19.51 -22.84
N GLY A 415 4.61 20.64 -22.18
CA GLY A 415 4.06 21.94 -22.55
C GLY A 415 2.56 22.12 -22.25
N LEU A 416 1.90 21.14 -21.63
CA LEU A 416 0.46 21.19 -21.35
C LEU A 416 0.12 22.33 -20.37
N LEU A 417 -0.84 23.15 -20.75
CA LEU A 417 -1.35 24.25 -19.93
C LEU A 417 -2.34 23.73 -18.88
N ASP A 418 -2.46 24.46 -17.77
CA ASP A 418 -3.62 24.30 -16.89
C ASP A 418 -4.91 24.66 -17.64
N PRO A 419 -6.05 24.00 -17.34
CA PRO A 419 -7.28 24.18 -18.11
C PRO A 419 -7.86 25.58 -17.93
N GLU A 420 -8.62 26.04 -18.93
CA GLU A 420 -9.44 27.22 -18.79
C GLU A 420 -10.64 26.96 -17.91
N ILE A 421 -10.96 27.91 -17.02
CA ILE A 421 -12.08 27.79 -16.09
C ILE A 421 -13.17 28.78 -16.49
N SER A 422 -14.40 28.30 -16.67
CA SER A 422 -15.58 29.14 -16.84
C SER A 422 -16.53 28.96 -15.65
N VAL A 423 -17.02 30.07 -15.10
CA VAL A 423 -18.04 30.06 -14.04
C VAL A 423 -19.39 30.39 -14.70
N ARG A 424 -20.39 29.51 -14.45
CA ARG A 424 -21.75 29.61 -14.99
C ARG A 424 -22.77 29.57 -13.87
N PRO A 425 -23.99 30.17 -14.04
CA PRO A 425 -25.00 30.18 -13.00
C PRO A 425 -25.52 28.78 -12.67
N VAL A 426 -25.99 28.59 -11.44
CA VAL A 426 -26.60 27.33 -10.97
C VAL A 426 -27.96 27.12 -11.60
N GLU A 427 -28.72 28.19 -11.86
CA GLU A 427 -30.01 28.08 -12.55
C GLU A 427 -29.80 27.56 -13.98
N GLY A 428 -30.46 26.43 -14.29
CA GLY A 428 -30.30 25.76 -15.58
C GLY A 428 -29.03 24.94 -15.75
N GLN A 429 -28.25 24.72 -14.68
CA GLN A 429 -26.94 24.02 -14.73
C GLN A 429 -27.02 22.64 -15.38
N ILE A 430 -28.13 21.88 -15.19
CA ILE A 430 -28.26 20.52 -15.73
C ILE A 430 -28.47 20.57 -17.26
N ASP A 431 -29.31 21.46 -17.76
CA ASP A 431 -29.55 21.61 -19.20
C ASP A 431 -28.29 22.09 -19.93
N ASP A 432 -27.58 23.08 -19.38
CA ASP A 432 -26.33 23.57 -19.89
C ASP A 432 -25.24 22.46 -19.87
N LEU A 433 -25.13 21.73 -18.77
CA LEU A 433 -24.19 20.60 -18.65
C LEU A 433 -24.46 19.52 -19.70
N ILE A 434 -25.73 19.15 -19.93
CA ILE A 434 -26.07 18.17 -20.97
C ILE A 434 -25.70 18.68 -22.35
N GLY A 435 -25.89 19.96 -22.60
CA GLY A 435 -25.43 20.61 -23.82
C GLY A 435 -23.93 20.49 -24.06
N GLU A 436 -23.13 20.73 -23.02
CA GLU A 436 -21.67 20.61 -23.09
C GLU A 436 -21.24 19.11 -23.20
N VAL A 437 -21.84 18.22 -22.42
CA VAL A 437 -21.59 16.77 -22.51
C VAL A 437 -21.83 16.27 -23.95
N ASN A 438 -22.94 16.67 -24.57
CA ASN A 438 -23.25 16.28 -25.95
C ASN A 438 -22.23 16.83 -26.99
N LYS A 439 -21.62 17.99 -26.75
CA LYS A 439 -20.54 18.49 -27.58
C LYS A 439 -19.30 17.66 -27.47
N GLU A 440 -18.88 17.35 -26.24
CA GLU A 440 -17.68 16.55 -25.94
C GLU A 440 -17.83 15.11 -26.47
N THR A 441 -18.95 14.45 -26.19
CA THR A 441 -19.17 13.05 -26.58
C THR A 441 -19.24 12.86 -28.09
N LYS A 442 -19.72 13.85 -28.84
CA LYS A 442 -19.67 13.86 -30.33
C LYS A 442 -18.24 13.83 -30.88
N ASN A 443 -17.28 14.35 -30.13
CA ASN A 443 -15.88 14.36 -30.49
C ASN A 443 -15.11 13.15 -29.88
N HIS A 444 -15.80 12.19 -29.29
CA HIS A 444 -15.22 11.04 -28.55
C HIS A 444 -14.37 11.45 -27.34
N HIS A 445 -14.64 12.61 -26.76
CA HIS A 445 -14.00 13.10 -25.56
C HIS A 445 -14.68 12.55 -24.30
N LYS A 446 -13.94 12.57 -23.18
CA LYS A 446 -14.42 12.07 -21.89
C LYS A 446 -14.72 13.22 -20.94
N VAL A 447 -15.79 13.06 -20.17
CA VAL A 447 -16.30 14.07 -19.25
C VAL A 447 -16.29 13.55 -17.82
N LEU A 448 -15.83 14.37 -16.89
CA LEU A 448 -15.85 14.13 -15.47
C LEU A 448 -16.81 15.11 -14.79
N ILE A 449 -17.77 14.62 -14.00
CA ILE A 449 -18.74 15.46 -13.30
C ILE A 449 -18.66 15.21 -11.80
N THR A 450 -18.49 16.28 -11.01
CA THR A 450 -18.48 16.18 -9.55
C THR A 450 -19.73 16.77 -8.93
N THR A 451 -20.37 16.00 -8.04
CA THR A 451 -21.58 16.39 -7.29
C THR A 451 -21.26 16.50 -5.80
N LEU A 452 -22.21 16.98 -4.98
CA LEU A 452 -22.05 17.12 -3.54
C LEU A 452 -22.55 15.89 -2.75
N THR A 453 -23.52 15.16 -3.29
CA THR A 453 -24.15 14.06 -2.57
C THR A 453 -24.30 12.82 -3.44
N LYS A 454 -24.34 11.63 -2.81
CA LYS A 454 -24.57 10.34 -3.44
C LYS A 454 -25.87 10.34 -4.27
N ARG A 455 -26.94 10.81 -3.65
CA ARG A 455 -28.25 10.89 -4.30
C ARG A 455 -28.23 11.76 -5.57
N MET A 456 -27.58 12.94 -5.50
CA MET A 456 -27.46 13.82 -6.66
C MET A 456 -26.67 13.15 -7.80
N ALA A 457 -25.63 12.41 -7.48
CA ALA A 457 -24.86 11.68 -8.50
C ALA A 457 -25.67 10.54 -9.10
N GLU A 458 -26.43 9.80 -8.31
CA GLU A 458 -27.31 8.71 -8.77
C GLU A 458 -28.44 9.27 -9.68
N ASP A 459 -29.16 10.29 -9.21
CA ASP A 459 -30.24 10.93 -9.96
C ASP A 459 -29.74 11.50 -11.29
N LEU A 460 -28.59 12.16 -11.29
CA LEU A 460 -27.95 12.72 -12.50
C LEU A 460 -27.53 11.61 -13.49
N THR A 461 -26.94 10.55 -12.99
CA THR A 461 -26.53 9.40 -13.82
C THR A 461 -27.73 8.73 -14.46
N GLN A 462 -28.80 8.51 -13.70
CA GLN A 462 -30.04 7.96 -14.25
C GLN A 462 -30.63 8.87 -15.32
N TYR A 463 -30.74 10.17 -15.07
CA TYR A 463 -31.27 11.14 -16.01
C TYR A 463 -30.46 11.20 -17.33
N MET A 464 -29.13 11.21 -17.24
CA MET A 464 -28.27 11.17 -18.42
C MET A 464 -28.41 9.87 -19.22
N SER A 465 -28.55 8.75 -18.51
CA SER A 465 -28.76 7.45 -19.14
C SER A 465 -30.11 7.37 -19.89
N GLU A 466 -31.16 7.97 -19.33
CA GLU A 466 -32.49 8.08 -19.97
C GLU A 466 -32.43 8.94 -21.24
N LEU A 467 -31.50 9.91 -21.30
CA LEU A 467 -31.23 10.71 -22.50
C LEU A 467 -30.32 10.00 -23.53
N GLY A 468 -29.91 8.75 -23.24
CA GLY A 468 -29.06 7.97 -24.14
C GLY A 468 -27.56 8.30 -24.05
N ILE A 469 -27.10 9.04 -23.03
CA ILE A 469 -25.70 9.32 -22.78
C ILE A 469 -25.06 8.10 -22.12
N ARG A 470 -23.91 7.66 -22.61
CA ARG A 470 -23.12 6.57 -22.00
C ARG A 470 -22.44 7.07 -20.74
N VAL A 471 -23.05 6.86 -19.59
CA VAL A 471 -22.63 7.38 -18.28
C VAL A 471 -22.49 6.27 -17.25
N LYS A 472 -21.49 6.39 -16.37
CA LYS A 472 -21.34 5.58 -15.15
C LYS A 472 -21.19 6.45 -13.92
N TYR A 473 -21.55 5.90 -12.77
CA TYR A 473 -21.41 6.52 -11.47
C TYR A 473 -20.30 5.83 -10.67
N LEU A 474 -19.46 6.63 -10.00
CA LEU A 474 -18.39 6.17 -9.13
C LEU A 474 -18.65 6.62 -7.69
N HIS A 475 -18.85 5.68 -6.76
CA HIS A 475 -19.09 5.97 -5.35
C HIS A 475 -18.06 5.33 -4.42
N SER A 476 -18.12 5.68 -3.13
CA SER A 476 -17.14 5.24 -2.12
C SER A 476 -17.20 3.75 -1.79
N ASP A 477 -18.33 3.12 -2.05
CA ASP A 477 -18.60 1.73 -1.67
C ASP A 477 -18.23 0.73 -2.79
N ILE A 478 -17.74 1.23 -3.93
CA ILE A 478 -17.22 0.41 -5.04
C ILE A 478 -15.85 -0.10 -4.63
N ASP A 479 -15.61 -1.41 -4.79
CA ASP A 479 -14.33 -2.02 -4.48
C ASP A 479 -13.21 -1.53 -5.44
N THR A 480 -11.98 -1.84 -5.08
CA THR A 480 -10.80 -1.37 -5.83
C THR A 480 -10.75 -1.95 -7.24
N LEU A 481 -11.24 -3.17 -7.45
CA LEU A 481 -11.26 -3.86 -8.73
C LEU A 481 -12.31 -3.28 -9.67
N GLU A 482 -13.55 -3.19 -9.21
CA GLU A 482 -14.66 -2.62 -9.98
C GLU A 482 -14.33 -1.17 -10.37
N ARG A 483 -13.66 -0.43 -9.49
CA ARG A 483 -13.18 0.91 -9.77
C ARG A 483 -12.13 0.93 -10.89
N ALA A 484 -11.15 0.03 -10.85
CA ALA A 484 -10.15 -0.10 -11.91
C ALA A 484 -10.79 -0.47 -13.25
N GLU A 485 -11.83 -1.32 -13.24
CA GLU A 485 -12.61 -1.65 -14.42
C GLU A 485 -13.41 -0.47 -14.96
N ILE A 486 -14.04 0.33 -14.11
CA ILE A 486 -14.75 1.55 -14.53
C ILE A 486 -13.80 2.52 -15.21
N ILE A 487 -12.61 2.74 -14.64
CA ILE A 487 -11.60 3.63 -15.25
C ILE A 487 -11.10 3.07 -16.58
N ARG A 488 -10.83 1.78 -16.65
CA ARG A 488 -10.45 1.10 -17.89
C ARG A 488 -11.52 1.25 -18.96
N ASP A 489 -12.77 1.02 -18.61
CA ASP A 489 -13.90 1.07 -19.53
C ASP A 489 -14.13 2.50 -20.09
N LEU A 490 -13.92 3.52 -19.24
CA LEU A 490 -13.91 4.93 -19.68
C LEU A 490 -12.83 5.18 -20.73
N ARG A 491 -11.61 4.69 -20.50
CA ARG A 491 -10.48 4.82 -21.40
C ARG A 491 -10.60 3.99 -22.68
N LEU A 492 -11.31 2.84 -22.62
CA LEU A 492 -11.59 1.98 -23.78
C LEU A 492 -12.84 2.38 -24.57
N ASP A 493 -13.38 3.56 -24.31
CA ASP A 493 -14.56 4.10 -25.00
C ASP A 493 -15.86 3.30 -24.81
N VAL A 494 -15.99 2.55 -23.71
CA VAL A 494 -17.22 1.82 -23.36
C VAL A 494 -18.31 2.81 -22.92
N PHE A 495 -17.92 3.88 -22.24
CA PHE A 495 -18.77 5.00 -21.87
C PHE A 495 -18.00 6.34 -21.90
N ASP A 496 -18.72 7.49 -21.82
CA ASP A 496 -18.14 8.80 -22.06
C ASP A 496 -18.12 9.68 -20.82
N VAL A 497 -19.04 9.49 -19.90
CA VAL A 497 -19.24 10.37 -18.77
C VAL A 497 -19.08 9.62 -17.47
N LEU A 498 -18.23 10.13 -16.59
CA LEU A 498 -18.06 9.62 -15.23
C LEU A 498 -18.60 10.63 -14.22
N VAL A 499 -19.58 10.24 -13.42
CA VAL A 499 -20.17 11.06 -12.35
C VAL A 499 -19.68 10.55 -11.00
N GLY A 500 -19.34 11.44 -10.08
CA GLY A 500 -18.97 11.04 -8.72
C GLY A 500 -18.97 12.19 -7.73
N ILE A 501 -18.88 11.87 -6.44
CA ILE A 501 -18.87 12.86 -5.35
C ILE A 501 -17.46 13.37 -5.12
N ASN A 502 -16.54 12.47 -4.86
CA ASN A 502 -15.14 12.76 -4.54
C ASN A 502 -14.24 11.89 -5.41
N LEU A 503 -14.10 12.31 -6.66
CA LEU A 503 -13.26 11.64 -7.64
C LEU A 503 -11.76 11.91 -7.43
N LEU A 504 -11.41 12.64 -6.33
CA LEU A 504 -10.05 13.07 -6.02
C LEU A 504 -9.23 12.04 -5.25
N ARG A 505 -9.90 11.15 -4.50
CA ARG A 505 -9.23 10.33 -3.48
C ARG A 505 -8.20 9.36 -4.02
N GLU A 506 -8.18 9.07 -5.34
CA GLU A 506 -7.28 8.06 -5.85
C GLU A 506 -6.85 8.42 -7.25
N GLY A 507 -5.62 8.75 -7.43
CA GLY A 507 -4.78 8.87 -8.62
C GLY A 507 -5.38 8.63 -10.01
N LEU A 508 -6.58 9.19 -10.29
CA LEU A 508 -7.22 9.09 -11.61
C LEU A 508 -6.33 9.79 -12.64
N ASP A 509 -5.53 8.98 -13.32
CA ASP A 509 -4.69 9.41 -14.43
C ASP A 509 -5.38 9.09 -15.77
N ILE A 510 -6.32 9.95 -16.17
CA ILE A 510 -7.10 9.76 -17.39
C ILE A 510 -6.82 10.93 -18.33
N PRO A 511 -5.85 10.80 -19.24
CA PRO A 511 -5.49 11.87 -20.18
C PRO A 511 -6.58 12.15 -21.22
N GLU A 512 -7.57 11.28 -21.35
CA GLU A 512 -8.69 11.41 -22.28
C GLU A 512 -9.78 12.39 -21.81
N ILE A 513 -9.70 12.91 -20.55
CA ILE A 513 -10.66 13.88 -20.01
C ILE A 513 -10.41 15.26 -20.62
N THR A 514 -11.42 15.81 -21.28
CA THR A 514 -11.41 17.17 -21.83
C THR A 514 -12.29 18.13 -21.03
N LEU A 515 -13.39 17.67 -20.45
CA LEU A 515 -14.26 18.49 -19.63
C LEU A 515 -14.34 17.97 -18.19
N VAL A 516 -14.12 18.88 -17.24
CA VAL A 516 -14.45 18.68 -15.83
C VAL A 516 -15.57 19.65 -15.44
N ALA A 517 -16.72 19.13 -15.04
CA ALA A 517 -17.83 19.92 -14.56
C ALA A 517 -17.99 19.81 -13.04
N ILE A 518 -18.04 20.94 -12.37
CA ILE A 518 -18.19 21.04 -10.91
C ILE A 518 -19.55 21.67 -10.60
N LEU A 519 -20.51 20.83 -10.16
CA LEU A 519 -21.84 21.30 -9.82
C LEU A 519 -21.84 21.95 -8.42
N ASP A 520 -22.66 22.96 -8.23
CA ASP A 520 -22.77 23.66 -6.94
C ASP A 520 -21.41 24.03 -6.34
N ALA A 521 -20.55 24.64 -7.13
CA ALA A 521 -19.17 24.97 -6.75
C ALA A 521 -19.09 26.02 -5.62
N ASP A 522 -20.16 26.80 -5.42
CA ASP A 522 -20.28 27.83 -4.38
C ASP A 522 -20.78 27.30 -3.03
N LYS A 523 -21.06 26.01 -2.90
CA LYS A 523 -21.44 25.39 -1.62
C LYS A 523 -20.18 25.03 -0.85
N GLU A 524 -19.69 25.99 -0.06
CA GLU A 524 -18.47 25.81 0.73
C GLU A 524 -18.55 24.58 1.65
N GLY A 525 -17.44 23.86 1.75
CA GLY A 525 -17.30 22.65 2.53
C GLY A 525 -16.10 21.83 2.09
N PHE A 526 -15.88 20.68 2.70
CA PHE A 526 -14.72 19.84 2.44
C PHE A 526 -14.55 19.49 0.94
N LEU A 527 -15.67 19.24 0.22
CA LEU A 527 -15.66 18.88 -1.21
C LEU A 527 -15.47 20.08 -2.16
N ARG A 528 -15.53 21.29 -1.65
CA ARG A 528 -15.40 22.55 -2.41
C ARG A 528 -14.38 23.49 -1.74
N SER A 529 -13.47 22.90 -0.93
CA SER A 529 -12.31 23.62 -0.40
C SER A 529 -11.34 23.98 -1.54
N GLU A 530 -10.48 24.94 -1.30
CA GLU A 530 -9.40 25.34 -2.21
C GLU A 530 -8.63 24.14 -2.77
N THR A 531 -8.12 23.28 -1.86
CA THR A 531 -7.38 22.06 -2.22
C THR A 531 -8.20 21.13 -3.10
N SER A 532 -9.47 20.89 -2.74
CA SER A 532 -10.37 20.02 -3.49
C SER A 532 -10.64 20.54 -4.90
N LEU A 533 -10.86 21.86 -5.04
CA LEU A 533 -11.08 22.49 -6.34
C LEU A 533 -9.84 22.43 -7.23
N ILE A 534 -8.64 22.77 -6.71
CA ILE A 534 -7.38 22.70 -7.47
C ILE A 534 -7.11 21.28 -7.95
N GLN A 535 -7.33 20.28 -7.09
CA GLN A 535 -7.15 18.87 -7.45
C GLN A 535 -8.14 18.41 -8.54
N THR A 536 -9.40 18.85 -8.45
CA THR A 536 -10.42 18.53 -9.45
C THR A 536 -10.11 19.18 -10.80
N ILE A 537 -9.76 20.46 -10.81
CA ILE A 537 -9.33 21.21 -11.99
C ILE A 537 -8.14 20.51 -12.67
N GLY A 538 -7.17 20.05 -11.87
CA GLY A 538 -5.97 19.37 -12.35
C GLY A 538 -6.23 18.08 -13.13
N ARG A 539 -7.45 17.50 -13.05
CA ARG A 539 -7.82 16.31 -13.85
C ARG A 539 -7.93 16.62 -15.34
N ALA A 540 -8.31 17.84 -15.71
CA ALA A 540 -8.36 18.28 -17.11
C ALA A 540 -6.98 18.75 -17.63
N ALA A 541 -5.96 18.90 -16.79
CA ALA A 541 -4.66 19.47 -17.17
C ALA A 541 -3.75 18.50 -17.97
N ARG A 542 -4.23 17.31 -18.31
CA ARG A 542 -3.49 16.29 -19.08
C ARG A 542 -3.86 16.22 -20.55
N ASN A 543 -4.87 17.00 -20.92
CA ASN A 543 -5.33 17.12 -22.30
C ASN A 543 -5.13 18.56 -22.80
N SER A 544 -4.66 18.69 -24.02
CA SER A 544 -4.46 20.01 -24.64
C SER A 544 -5.75 20.81 -24.85
N GLU A 545 -6.91 20.12 -24.91
CA GLU A 545 -8.25 20.70 -25.05
C GLU A 545 -8.99 20.73 -23.69
N GLY A 546 -8.27 20.50 -22.59
CA GLY A 546 -8.84 20.43 -21.25
C GLY A 546 -9.44 21.76 -20.79
N HIS A 547 -10.70 21.73 -20.31
CA HIS A 547 -11.38 22.89 -19.72
C HIS A 547 -12.27 22.50 -18.55
N VAL A 548 -12.64 23.48 -17.72
CA VAL A 548 -13.42 23.28 -16.51
C VAL A 548 -14.61 24.21 -16.48
N ILE A 549 -15.78 23.71 -16.12
CA ILE A 549 -16.97 24.49 -15.85
C ILE A 549 -17.31 24.39 -14.37
N MET A 550 -17.40 25.53 -13.70
CA MET A 550 -17.90 25.64 -12.33
C MET A 550 -19.29 26.25 -12.35
N TYR A 551 -20.28 25.52 -11.86
CA TYR A 551 -21.62 26.06 -11.68
C TYR A 551 -21.75 26.69 -10.32
N ALA A 552 -21.91 28.03 -10.29
CA ALA A 552 -21.94 28.82 -9.08
C ALA A 552 -22.68 30.15 -9.30
N ASP A 553 -23.49 30.58 -8.34
CA ASP A 553 -24.15 31.88 -8.39
C ASP A 553 -23.25 32.99 -7.83
N LYS A 554 -22.26 32.64 -7.03
CA LYS A 554 -21.26 33.56 -6.48
C LYS A 554 -19.87 32.88 -6.42
N ILE A 555 -18.84 33.67 -6.64
CA ILE A 555 -17.46 33.18 -6.45
C ILE A 555 -17.12 33.25 -4.98
N THR A 556 -16.88 32.08 -4.34
CA THR A 556 -16.43 31.98 -2.96
C THR A 556 -14.92 32.22 -2.84
N ASP A 557 -14.41 32.37 -1.61
CA ASP A 557 -12.97 32.58 -1.42
C ASP A 557 -12.16 31.36 -1.88
N SER A 558 -12.64 30.13 -1.59
CA SER A 558 -12.02 28.91 -2.08
C SER A 558 -11.99 28.82 -3.62
N MET A 559 -13.07 29.20 -4.29
CA MET A 559 -13.11 29.27 -5.74
C MET A 559 -12.13 30.30 -6.30
N ARG A 560 -12.07 31.49 -5.69
CA ARG A 560 -11.18 32.58 -6.12
C ARG A 560 -9.72 32.12 -6.08
N VAL A 561 -9.29 31.57 -4.96
CA VAL A 561 -7.93 31.07 -4.81
C VAL A 561 -7.61 29.98 -5.86
N ALA A 562 -8.54 29.05 -6.07
CA ALA A 562 -8.35 27.99 -7.08
C ALA A 562 -8.27 28.52 -8.52
N ILE A 563 -9.10 29.50 -8.87
CA ILE A 563 -9.10 30.13 -10.18
C ILE A 563 -7.81 30.93 -10.39
N ASP A 564 -7.47 31.80 -9.44
CA ASP A 564 -6.29 32.67 -9.53
C ASP A 564 -5.00 31.84 -9.65
N GLU A 565 -4.87 30.77 -8.86
CA GLU A 565 -3.71 29.88 -8.91
C GLU A 565 -3.63 29.12 -10.25
N THR A 566 -4.75 28.62 -10.75
CA THR A 566 -4.79 27.92 -12.04
C THR A 566 -4.41 28.87 -13.18
N GLU A 567 -4.90 30.12 -13.17
CA GLU A 567 -4.51 31.13 -14.16
C GLU A 567 -3.02 31.52 -14.04
N ARG A 568 -2.49 31.64 -12.83
CA ARG A 568 -1.06 31.90 -12.59
C ARG A 568 -0.21 30.83 -13.23
N ARG A 569 -0.51 29.56 -12.93
CA ARG A 569 0.19 28.39 -13.49
C ARG A 569 0.10 28.34 -15.01
N ARG A 570 -1.09 28.59 -15.56
CA ARG A 570 -1.32 28.62 -16.99
C ARG A 570 -0.45 29.68 -17.68
N LYS A 571 -0.39 30.91 -17.14
CA LYS A 571 0.43 32.00 -17.68
C LYS A 571 1.92 31.69 -17.67
N LEU A 572 2.42 31.08 -16.56
CA LEU A 572 3.82 30.67 -16.44
C LEU A 572 4.19 29.60 -17.47
N GLN A 573 3.34 28.59 -17.63
CA GLN A 573 3.56 27.53 -18.62
C GLN A 573 3.51 28.07 -20.04
N GLN A 574 2.57 28.98 -20.34
CA GLN A 574 2.46 29.58 -21.65
C GLN A 574 3.70 30.42 -22.02
N ALA A 575 4.17 31.26 -21.10
CA ALA A 575 5.39 32.04 -21.31
C ALA A 575 6.61 31.13 -21.54
N TYR A 576 6.73 30.05 -20.78
CA TYR A 576 7.80 29.07 -20.96
C TYR A 576 7.71 28.38 -22.34
N ASN A 577 6.51 27.99 -22.78
CA ASN A 577 6.30 27.36 -24.07
C ASN A 577 6.68 28.31 -25.24
N GLU A 578 6.29 29.60 -25.15
CA GLU A 578 6.63 30.62 -26.14
C GLU A 578 8.14 30.84 -26.21
N GLU A 579 8.82 30.96 -25.07
CA GLU A 579 10.27 31.16 -25.00
C GLU A 579 11.06 29.96 -25.59
N HIS A 580 10.58 28.73 -25.39
CA HIS A 580 11.27 27.51 -25.82
C HIS A 580 10.70 26.88 -27.10
N GLY A 581 9.68 27.51 -27.73
CA GLY A 581 9.06 26.99 -28.94
C GLY A 581 8.36 25.64 -28.76
N ILE A 582 7.80 25.37 -27.55
CA ILE A 582 7.15 24.10 -27.22
C ILE A 582 5.67 24.17 -27.64
N THR A 583 5.24 23.18 -28.40
CA THR A 583 3.82 22.95 -28.68
C THR A 583 3.24 21.95 -27.72
N PRO A 584 2.16 22.28 -26.97
CA PRO A 584 1.52 21.36 -26.05
C PRO A 584 1.09 20.06 -26.74
N LYS A 585 1.36 18.92 -26.12
CA LYS A 585 0.94 17.59 -26.63
C LYS A 585 0.24 16.82 -25.54
N THR A 586 -0.96 16.30 -25.84
CA THR A 586 -1.70 15.40 -24.95
C THR A 586 -0.87 14.16 -24.65
N ILE A 587 -0.85 13.75 -23.38
CA ILE A 587 -0.13 12.56 -22.92
C ILE A 587 -0.86 11.32 -23.45
N GLN A 588 -0.14 10.45 -24.15
CA GLN A 588 -0.65 9.13 -24.54
C GLN A 588 -0.04 8.07 -23.61
N LYS A 589 -0.87 7.46 -22.78
CA LYS A 589 -0.48 6.29 -21.96
C LYS A 589 -1.19 5.06 -22.49
N SER A 590 -0.45 3.95 -22.64
CA SER A 590 -1.07 2.70 -23.07
C SER A 590 -2.01 2.19 -21.96
N VAL A 591 -3.20 1.70 -22.35
CA VAL A 591 -4.18 1.14 -21.40
C VAL A 591 -3.66 -0.17 -20.78
N ARG A 592 -2.67 -0.81 -21.42
CA ARG A 592 -2.07 -2.08 -20.97
C ARG A 592 -1.25 -1.94 -19.69
N ASP A 593 -0.59 -0.81 -19.45
CA ASP A 593 0.32 -0.64 -18.32
C ASP A 593 -0.42 -0.56 -16.97
N LEU A 594 -1.59 0.09 -16.95
CA LEU A 594 -2.46 0.13 -15.76
C LEU A 594 -3.11 -1.23 -15.46
N ILE A 595 -3.39 -2.03 -16.51
CA ILE A 595 -3.99 -3.35 -16.36
C ILE A 595 -2.96 -4.39 -15.90
N ALA A 596 -1.69 -4.29 -16.30
CA ALA A 596 -0.66 -5.23 -15.87
C ALA A 596 -0.38 -5.11 -14.37
N ILE A 597 -0.34 -3.89 -13.84
CA ILE A 597 -0.17 -3.64 -12.40
C ILE A 597 -1.45 -4.02 -11.64
N SER A 598 -2.63 -3.58 -12.13
CA SER A 598 -3.92 -3.93 -11.51
C SER A 598 -4.26 -5.41 -11.66
N LYS A 599 -3.92 -6.08 -12.79
CA LYS A 599 -4.14 -7.51 -12.96
C LYS A 599 -3.17 -8.35 -12.15
N LYS A 600 -1.95 -7.90 -11.88
CA LYS A 600 -1.05 -8.57 -10.96
C LYS A 600 -1.57 -8.48 -9.52
N VAL A 601 -2.11 -7.33 -9.13
CA VAL A 601 -2.77 -7.13 -7.84
C VAL A 601 -4.16 -7.78 -7.80
N ALA A 602 -4.89 -7.80 -8.91
CA ALA A 602 -6.29 -8.27 -9.02
C ALA A 602 -6.44 -9.72 -9.47
N ALA A 603 -5.46 -10.33 -10.13
CA ALA A 603 -5.47 -11.78 -10.38
C ALA A 603 -5.29 -12.58 -9.08
N GLU A 604 -4.77 -11.91 -8.04
CA GLU A 604 -4.62 -12.46 -6.70
C GLU A 604 -5.85 -12.20 -5.82
N GLU A 605 -6.70 -11.19 -6.13
CA GLU A 605 -7.97 -10.88 -5.42
C GLU A 605 -9.18 -11.72 -5.89
N MET A 606 -9.08 -12.53 -6.95
CA MET A 606 -10.19 -13.40 -7.40
C MET A 606 -10.23 -14.73 -6.63
N GLU A 607 -10.24 -14.70 -5.31
CA GLU A 607 -10.70 -15.81 -4.50
C GLU A 607 -11.92 -15.38 -3.66
N PHE A 608 -13.09 -15.74 -4.20
CA PHE A 608 -14.38 -15.93 -3.54
C PHE A 608 -14.95 -14.81 -2.65
N ASP A 609 -16.08 -14.24 -3.06
CA ASP A 609 -16.97 -13.37 -2.25
C ASP A 609 -17.45 -13.98 -0.93
N LYS A 610 -17.23 -15.27 -0.73
CA LYS A 610 -17.45 -16.04 0.50
C LYS A 610 -16.48 -17.21 0.53
N ASP A 611 -15.93 -17.48 1.70
CA ASP A 611 -15.14 -18.67 1.95
C ASP A 611 -15.95 -19.94 1.57
N PRO A 612 -15.47 -20.80 0.66
CA PRO A 612 -16.16 -22.01 0.27
C PRO A 612 -16.55 -22.90 1.44
N GLU A 613 -15.77 -22.90 2.53
CA GLU A 613 -16.09 -23.67 3.76
C GLU A 613 -17.29 -23.11 4.52
N SER A 614 -17.62 -21.82 4.31
CA SER A 614 -18.80 -21.16 4.90
C SER A 614 -20.04 -21.18 4.00
N MET A 615 -19.92 -21.72 2.78
CA MET A 615 -21.01 -21.76 1.81
C MET A 615 -21.99 -22.90 2.08
N SER A 616 -23.26 -22.59 1.93
CA SER A 616 -24.27 -23.65 1.90
C SER A 616 -24.10 -24.53 0.65
N ARG A 617 -24.55 -25.80 0.72
CA ARG A 617 -24.51 -26.74 -0.41
C ARG A 617 -24.99 -26.13 -1.74
N ARG A 618 -26.08 -25.36 -1.71
CA ARG A 618 -26.64 -24.68 -2.90
C ARG A 618 -25.72 -23.61 -3.46
N GLU A 619 -25.04 -22.88 -2.61
CA GLU A 619 -24.06 -21.84 -2.99
C GLU A 619 -22.80 -22.48 -3.62
N LEU A 620 -22.29 -23.57 -3.05
CA LEU A 620 -21.19 -24.37 -3.59
C LEU A 620 -21.54 -24.98 -4.96
N GLU A 621 -22.71 -25.59 -5.13
CA GLU A 621 -23.16 -26.13 -6.41
C GLU A 621 -23.25 -25.05 -7.50
N LYS A 622 -23.75 -23.86 -7.15
CA LYS A 622 -23.81 -22.71 -8.06
C LYS A 622 -22.40 -22.24 -8.46
N LEU A 623 -21.51 -22.12 -7.50
CA LEU A 623 -20.13 -21.71 -7.71
C LEU A 623 -19.37 -22.68 -8.61
N ILE A 624 -19.50 -23.99 -8.38
CA ILE A 624 -18.94 -25.04 -9.23
C ILE A 624 -19.45 -24.90 -10.67
N GLY A 625 -20.77 -24.62 -10.84
CA GLY A 625 -21.37 -24.39 -12.16
C GLY A 625 -20.78 -23.16 -12.90
N ASP A 626 -20.52 -22.08 -12.17
CA ASP A 626 -19.98 -20.86 -12.75
C ASP A 626 -18.48 -21.02 -13.10
N ILE A 627 -17.70 -21.67 -12.26
CA ILE A 627 -16.30 -22.02 -12.55
C ILE A 627 -16.21 -22.97 -13.75
N GLN A 628 -17.12 -23.93 -13.87
CA GLN A 628 -17.17 -24.82 -15.03
C GLN A 628 -17.45 -24.08 -16.33
N LYS A 629 -18.31 -23.05 -16.31
CA LYS A 629 -18.54 -22.18 -17.48
C LYS A 629 -17.29 -21.38 -17.84
N LYS A 630 -16.60 -20.80 -16.84
CA LYS A 630 -15.35 -20.06 -17.03
C LYS A 630 -14.24 -20.96 -17.61
N MET A 631 -14.10 -22.18 -17.10
CA MET A 631 -13.15 -23.18 -17.62
C MET A 631 -13.42 -23.50 -19.10
N LYS A 632 -14.69 -23.78 -19.45
CA LYS A 632 -15.07 -24.08 -20.84
C LYS A 632 -14.84 -22.88 -21.77
N LYS A 633 -15.08 -21.65 -21.29
CA LYS A 633 -14.82 -20.43 -22.04
C LYS A 633 -13.34 -20.23 -22.28
N ALA A 634 -12.50 -20.35 -21.25
CA ALA A 634 -11.04 -20.25 -21.37
C ALA A 634 -10.47 -21.31 -22.33
N ALA A 635 -10.98 -22.56 -22.27
CA ALA A 635 -10.59 -23.62 -23.20
C ALA A 635 -10.99 -23.32 -24.66
N ALA A 636 -12.19 -22.73 -24.88
CA ALA A 636 -12.63 -22.31 -26.20
C ALA A 636 -11.81 -21.15 -26.79
N GLU A 637 -11.30 -20.29 -25.91
CA GLU A 637 -10.40 -19.16 -26.26
C GLU A 637 -8.92 -19.59 -26.36
N LEU A 638 -8.63 -20.91 -26.30
CA LEU A 638 -7.28 -21.51 -26.33
C LEU A 638 -6.35 -21.05 -25.20
N ASN A 639 -6.89 -20.50 -24.13
CA ASN A 639 -6.16 -20.14 -22.93
C ASN A 639 -6.11 -21.37 -21.98
N PHE A 640 -5.21 -22.30 -22.29
CA PHE A 640 -5.12 -23.59 -21.58
C PHE A 640 -4.62 -23.44 -20.14
N GLU A 641 -3.85 -22.41 -19.84
CA GLU A 641 -3.35 -22.12 -18.50
C GLU A 641 -4.49 -21.70 -17.56
N ALA A 642 -5.31 -20.73 -17.95
CA ALA A 642 -6.51 -20.34 -17.21
C ALA A 642 -7.53 -21.49 -17.13
N ALA A 643 -7.67 -22.31 -18.18
CA ALA A 643 -8.56 -23.47 -18.15
C ALA A 643 -8.09 -24.53 -17.14
N ALA A 644 -6.77 -24.73 -16.99
CA ALA A 644 -6.20 -25.63 -15.99
C ALA A 644 -6.45 -25.13 -14.56
N GLU A 645 -6.25 -23.83 -14.30
CA GLU A 645 -6.53 -23.22 -13.00
C GLU A 645 -8.00 -23.37 -12.60
N TYR A 646 -8.93 -23.08 -13.52
CA TYR A 646 -10.36 -23.27 -13.23
C TYR A 646 -10.73 -24.74 -13.00
N ARG A 647 -10.06 -25.68 -13.68
CA ARG A 647 -10.24 -27.12 -13.44
C ARG A 647 -9.79 -27.48 -12.02
N ASP A 648 -8.64 -27.01 -11.59
CA ASP A 648 -8.07 -27.35 -10.29
C ASP A 648 -8.88 -26.74 -9.15
N LYS A 649 -9.37 -25.50 -9.32
CA LYS A 649 -10.36 -24.87 -8.41
C LYS A 649 -11.66 -25.66 -8.33
N MET A 650 -12.18 -26.12 -9.47
CA MET A 650 -13.40 -26.93 -9.52
C MET A 650 -13.24 -28.28 -8.81
N VAL A 651 -12.06 -28.91 -8.91
CA VAL A 651 -11.77 -30.18 -8.21
C VAL A 651 -11.76 -29.97 -6.69
N LYS A 652 -11.13 -28.90 -6.19
CA LYS A 652 -11.15 -28.54 -4.75
C LYS A 652 -12.56 -28.38 -4.23
N LEU A 653 -13.37 -27.57 -4.92
CA LEU A 653 -14.77 -27.31 -4.51
C LEU A 653 -15.66 -28.57 -4.56
N LYS A 654 -15.43 -29.46 -5.51
CA LYS A 654 -16.15 -30.75 -5.56
C LYS A 654 -15.75 -31.68 -4.42
N ASN A 655 -14.49 -31.67 -3.97
CA ASN A 655 -14.07 -32.41 -2.80
C ASN A 655 -14.76 -31.87 -1.54
N MET A 656 -14.78 -30.54 -1.36
CA MET A 656 -15.48 -29.89 -0.26
C MET A 656 -16.98 -30.22 -0.26
N LEU A 657 -17.62 -30.21 -1.44
CA LEU A 657 -19.05 -30.57 -1.56
C LEU A 657 -19.29 -32.03 -1.12
N ARG A 658 -18.37 -32.97 -1.42
CA ARG A 658 -18.45 -34.37 -1.01
C ARG A 658 -18.25 -34.55 0.50
N ASP A 659 -17.32 -33.77 1.11
CA ASP A 659 -17.07 -33.79 2.54
C ASP A 659 -18.27 -33.24 3.36
N ILE A 660 -19.15 -32.50 2.76
CA ILE A 660 -20.44 -32.05 3.33
C ILE A 660 -21.53 -33.16 3.21
N GLU A 661 -21.34 -34.12 2.30
CA GLU A 661 -22.26 -35.25 2.08
C GLU A 661 -21.96 -36.48 2.97
N GLU A 662 -20.75 -36.58 3.52
CA GLU A 662 -20.38 -37.56 4.56
C GLU A 662 -20.58 -36.98 5.97
#